data_ae0aec8dd5c08fcc4822d962d4bd8899
#
_entry.id   ae0aec8dd5c08fcc4822d962d4bd8899
#
_cell.length_a   1.000
_cell.length_b   1.000
_cell.length_c   1.000
_cell.angle_alpha   90.00
_cell.angle_beta   90.00
_cell.angle_gamma   90.00
#
_symmetry.space_group_name_H-M   'P 1'
#
loop_
_entity.id
_entity.type
_entity.pdbx_description
1 polymer ?
#
loop_
_entity_poly.entity_id
_entity_poly.type
_entity_poly.pdbx_seq_one_letter_code
_entity_poly.pdbx_strand_id
1 'polypeptide(L)'
;MKKNLVERASKIFLRAEKEGRNFLLEPEVYELLKTYGFGLPRYVFLKKGVYPAAGMLRKLGGEKVVVKVVSPLILHKSDVGGVMAVKATASEVKAAIKKMEKEVPLKFSRNSGGKARPEEVAESIQGFLVVEMVEFEQVGFGSELLLGLRVSKDFGPVVTFGGGGLDVEYLNTHLKEGHSLAILPVAGLTEKKVLASLEPLAVFGKVAREFRGRKPLVKAEELQRVVQTFQQIGQDFSPFNQTTAFTVEELEVNPLVIRKGKPVLLDGLARFSRNKLELEARSAAQIQKILEPQSIGLIGVSEKMNVGHIILNNIIKNGFNREKIYVVKPGLETIEGCRCYPSVADLPQAVDLFILTLGADQVYPVMKELVEKEKAHSVIIIAGGLGEKSGTKSIEDDIRNLLLGRRKEGQPAPVINGGNCLGIISVPGRYDSTFIPEYKFKRPEGLSAGLAIVSQSGAFMLSRMSTQDRFEPVYAISVGNQLDLTMGDYLNYLKDRPEVRIIAAYIEGFKPGDGWRFYQAAREAIKAGKKVVVYKSGRSPEGRQATASHTASVAGDYAVAKSLLLQAGVMVAETIKDFENFIKALILLEGKKVQGQRVGLISNAGFESVIMADNLKGEDGALSLPQFRPETVQKILQALQPLGIDRLQDVHNPLDVTPMADDAAFCGCVEAILADEQVDGMVVSCVPMTAALQTLPPAETHRENIYAEDSLAGRLRKIFKESEKPLVVNIDAGRLYDPLCDYLEKNGLPVFRNCDEAVRFLRKYLNLQRL
;
A
#
# COMPACT_ATOMS: atom_id res chain seq x y z
N MET A 1 -14.96 -21.50 23.33
CA MET A 1 -13.65 -22.04 22.99
C MET A 1 -12.59 -20.96 22.83
N LYS A 2 -12.80 -19.93 22.01
CA LYS A 2 -11.85 -18.83 21.75
C LYS A 2 -11.45 -18.02 23.01
N LYS A 3 -12.41 -17.65 23.87
CA LYS A 3 -12.15 -16.90 25.12
C LYS A 3 -11.22 -17.64 26.10
N ASN A 4 -11.39 -18.93 26.25
CA ASN A 4 -10.54 -19.78 27.10
C ASN A 4 -9.09 -19.86 26.59
N LEU A 5 -8.89 -19.82 25.27
CA LEU A 5 -7.58 -19.87 24.61
C LEU A 5 -6.81 -18.57 24.88
N VAL A 6 -7.43 -17.43 24.71
CA VAL A 6 -6.85 -16.11 24.99
C VAL A 6 -6.52 -15.95 26.49
N GLU A 7 -7.40 -16.40 27.40
CA GLU A 7 -7.14 -16.36 28.85
C GLU A 7 -5.94 -17.22 29.24
N ARG A 8 -5.78 -18.42 28.64
CA ARG A 8 -4.61 -19.29 28.89
C ARG A 8 -3.32 -18.64 28.40
N ALA A 9 -3.31 -18.08 27.20
CA ALA A 9 -2.16 -17.37 26.64
C ALA A 9 -1.80 -16.12 27.49
N SER A 10 -2.80 -15.36 27.95
CA SER A 10 -2.59 -14.18 28.81
C SER A 10 -1.91 -14.52 30.13
N LYS A 11 -2.16 -15.72 30.69
CA LYS A 11 -1.49 -16.18 31.93
C LYS A 11 0.01 -16.38 31.73
N ILE A 12 0.46 -16.74 30.52
CA ILE A 12 1.87 -16.88 30.19
C ILE A 12 2.56 -15.51 30.24
N PHE A 13 1.97 -14.51 29.56
CA PHE A 13 2.49 -13.14 29.59
C PHE A 13 2.50 -12.56 31.01
N LEU A 14 1.44 -12.79 31.79
CA LEU A 14 1.35 -12.31 33.17
C LEU A 14 2.43 -12.90 34.07
N ARG A 15 2.83 -14.18 33.88
CA ARG A 15 3.95 -14.80 34.62
C ARG A 15 5.27 -14.11 34.29
N ALA A 16 5.57 -13.94 33.00
CA ALA A 16 6.79 -13.28 32.55
C ALA A 16 6.87 -11.82 33.04
N GLU A 17 5.74 -11.08 32.98
CA GLU A 17 5.66 -9.70 33.48
C GLU A 17 5.92 -9.61 35.01
N LYS A 18 5.39 -10.54 35.82
CA LYS A 18 5.64 -10.61 37.27
C LYS A 18 7.12 -10.83 37.59
N GLU A 19 7.87 -11.41 36.67
CA GLU A 19 9.33 -11.60 36.76
C GLU A 19 10.10 -10.40 36.15
N GLY A 20 9.40 -9.28 35.81
CA GLY A 20 10.03 -8.08 35.26
C GLY A 20 10.42 -8.20 33.79
N ARG A 21 9.89 -9.19 33.06
CA ARG A 21 10.22 -9.43 31.66
C ARG A 21 9.09 -8.94 30.71
N ASN A 22 9.48 -8.41 29.58
CA ASN A 22 8.60 -8.06 28.44
C ASN A 22 8.79 -9.01 27.24
N PHE A 23 9.39 -10.17 27.47
CA PHE A 23 9.61 -11.23 26.49
C PHE A 23 9.40 -12.60 27.14
N LEU A 24 9.12 -13.60 26.31
CA LEU A 24 8.97 -14.99 26.74
C LEU A 24 10.29 -15.75 26.58
N LEU A 25 10.59 -16.60 27.52
CA LEU A 25 11.63 -17.61 27.36
C LEU A 25 11.17 -18.71 26.41
N GLU A 26 12.09 -19.41 25.75
CA GLU A 26 11.76 -20.43 24.75
C GLU A 26 10.74 -21.49 25.25
N PRO A 27 10.81 -22.03 26.47
CA PRO A 27 9.76 -22.91 26.99
C PRO A 27 8.38 -22.27 27.11
N GLU A 28 8.33 -20.95 27.38
CA GLU A 28 7.08 -20.20 27.47
C GLU A 28 6.52 -19.91 26.06
N VAL A 29 7.39 -19.67 25.06
CA VAL A 29 7.00 -19.58 23.65
C VAL A 29 6.39 -20.92 23.18
N TYR A 30 6.99 -22.04 23.58
CA TYR A 30 6.44 -23.36 23.29
C TYR A 30 5.06 -23.55 23.93
N GLU A 31 4.87 -23.12 25.19
CA GLU A 31 3.57 -23.16 25.88
C GLU A 31 2.52 -22.30 25.14
N LEU A 32 2.89 -21.09 24.72
CA LEU A 32 2.02 -20.20 23.94
C LEU A 32 1.60 -20.87 22.62
N LEU A 33 2.55 -21.34 21.82
CA LEU A 33 2.30 -21.95 20.52
C LEU A 33 1.51 -23.26 20.64
N LYS A 34 1.79 -24.08 21.67
CA LYS A 34 0.99 -25.27 22.00
C LYS A 34 -0.47 -24.92 22.30
N THR A 35 -0.69 -23.81 23.00
CA THR A 35 -2.06 -23.34 23.30
C THR A 35 -2.83 -23.06 22.02
N TYR A 36 -2.17 -22.60 20.96
CA TYR A 36 -2.74 -22.36 19.63
C TYR A 36 -2.66 -23.56 18.68
N GLY A 37 -2.29 -24.75 19.19
CA GLY A 37 -2.31 -26.01 18.43
C GLY A 37 -1.10 -26.23 17.51
N PHE A 38 0.01 -25.51 17.72
CA PHE A 38 1.24 -25.76 16.98
C PHE A 38 1.87 -27.10 17.31
N GLY A 39 2.45 -27.75 16.29
CA GLY A 39 3.29 -28.93 16.47
C GLY A 39 4.63 -28.57 17.09
N LEU A 40 4.96 -29.18 18.24
CA LEU A 40 6.19 -28.94 18.97
C LEU A 40 7.07 -30.21 18.96
N PRO A 41 8.40 -30.06 19.02
CA PRO A 41 9.28 -31.16 19.38
C PRO A 41 9.02 -31.57 20.84
N ARG A 42 9.35 -32.79 21.17
CA ARG A 42 9.32 -33.21 22.58
C ARG A 42 10.47 -32.53 23.32
N TYR A 43 10.20 -31.98 24.49
CA TYR A 43 11.20 -31.26 25.29
C TYR A 43 11.01 -31.44 26.78
N VAL A 44 12.10 -31.15 27.52
CA VAL A 44 12.13 -31.05 28.98
C VAL A 44 12.89 -29.78 29.35
N PHE A 45 12.32 -28.95 30.20
CA PHE A 45 13.02 -27.82 30.77
C PHE A 45 13.64 -28.21 32.13
N LEU A 46 14.94 -28.04 32.23
CA LEU A 46 15.73 -28.29 33.45
C LEU A 46 16.10 -26.96 34.06
N LYS A 47 15.66 -26.69 35.29
CA LYS A 47 16.10 -25.50 36.03
C LYS A 47 17.60 -25.54 36.27
N LYS A 48 18.26 -24.41 36.44
CA LYS A 48 19.67 -24.29 36.76
C LYS A 48 20.02 -25.18 37.98
N GLY A 49 21.09 -25.93 37.84
CA GLY A 49 21.53 -26.91 38.89
C GLY A 49 20.80 -28.26 38.86
N VAL A 50 19.76 -28.42 37.99
CA VAL A 50 19.04 -29.69 37.83
C VAL A 50 19.59 -30.42 36.61
N TYR A 51 19.90 -31.70 36.75
CA TYR A 51 20.40 -32.56 35.69
C TYR A 51 19.38 -33.66 35.37
N PRO A 52 19.34 -34.11 34.10
CA PRO A 52 18.29 -35.04 33.67
C PRO A 52 18.54 -36.46 34.25
N ALA A 53 17.44 -37.11 34.66
CA ALA A 53 17.44 -38.54 34.91
C ALA A 53 17.25 -39.31 33.58
N ALA A 54 17.80 -40.53 33.50
CA ALA A 54 17.68 -41.37 32.30
C ALA A 54 16.22 -41.61 31.83
N GLY A 55 15.27 -41.69 32.77
CA GLY A 55 13.85 -41.82 32.48
C GLY A 55 13.22 -40.59 31.81
N MET A 56 13.75 -39.37 32.06
CA MET A 56 13.29 -38.16 31.39
C MET A 56 13.73 -38.13 29.91
N LEU A 57 14.97 -38.49 29.62
CA LEU A 57 15.53 -38.50 28.29
C LEU A 57 14.89 -39.58 27.39
N ARG A 58 14.52 -40.73 27.95
CA ARG A 58 13.77 -41.77 27.22
C ARG A 58 12.44 -41.26 26.66
N LYS A 59 11.78 -40.29 27.32
CA LYS A 59 10.54 -39.69 26.84
C LYS A 59 10.76 -38.79 25.61
N LEU A 60 11.96 -38.27 25.37
CA LEU A 60 12.29 -37.47 24.19
C LEU A 60 12.48 -38.35 22.96
N GLY A 61 12.89 -39.63 23.12
CA GLY A 61 13.16 -40.56 22.03
C GLY A 61 14.37 -40.15 21.18
N GLY A 62 14.81 -41.05 20.32
CA GLY A 62 16.01 -40.82 19.48
C GLY A 62 17.33 -41.05 20.20
N GLU A 63 18.41 -41.12 19.42
CA GLU A 63 19.78 -41.32 19.91
C GLU A 63 20.46 -40.03 20.36
N LYS A 64 20.00 -38.88 19.86
CA LYS A 64 20.54 -37.54 20.11
C LYS A 64 19.46 -36.61 20.62
N VAL A 65 19.89 -35.61 21.39
CA VAL A 65 19.08 -34.49 21.87
C VAL A 65 19.85 -33.19 21.66
N VAL A 66 19.12 -32.08 21.56
CA VAL A 66 19.68 -30.74 21.52
C VAL A 66 19.52 -30.09 22.89
N VAL A 67 20.60 -29.62 23.48
CA VAL A 67 20.61 -28.87 24.74
C VAL A 67 20.75 -27.40 24.39
N LYS A 68 19.84 -26.56 24.91
CA LYS A 68 19.85 -25.12 24.69
C LYS A 68 19.85 -24.36 25.99
N VAL A 69 20.69 -23.34 26.12
CA VAL A 69 20.67 -22.44 27.28
C VAL A 69 19.39 -21.58 27.27
N VAL A 70 18.82 -21.39 28.46
CA VAL A 70 17.65 -20.50 28.64
C VAL A 70 18.05 -19.37 29.58
N SER A 71 18.13 -18.15 29.04
CA SER A 71 18.55 -16.97 29.79
C SER A 71 17.85 -15.72 29.16
N PRO A 72 17.42 -14.76 29.99
CA PRO A 72 16.88 -13.50 29.51
C PRO A 72 17.90 -12.61 28.79
N LEU A 73 19.20 -12.79 29.01
CA LEU A 73 20.23 -12.02 28.33
C LEU A 73 20.67 -12.63 27.00
N ILE A 74 20.55 -13.96 26.85
CA ILE A 74 21.07 -14.70 25.68
C ILE A 74 19.95 -15.02 24.71
N LEU A 75 19.67 -14.10 23.79
CA LEU A 75 18.66 -14.29 22.75
C LEU A 75 19.20 -15.10 21.56
N HIS A 76 20.41 -14.80 21.10
CA HIS A 76 21.10 -15.53 20.02
C HIS A 76 22.04 -16.60 20.59
N LYS A 77 21.47 -17.74 20.92
CA LYS A 77 22.16 -18.83 21.66
C LYS A 77 23.29 -19.48 20.88
N SER A 78 23.11 -19.62 19.56
CA SER A 78 24.08 -20.29 18.66
C SER A 78 25.44 -19.56 18.64
N ASP A 79 25.42 -18.23 18.62
CA ASP A 79 26.61 -17.37 18.48
C ASP A 79 27.56 -17.50 19.66
N VAL A 80 27.04 -17.94 20.80
CA VAL A 80 27.80 -18.08 22.04
C VAL A 80 28.02 -19.56 22.49
N GLY A 81 27.64 -20.50 21.58
CA GLY A 81 27.72 -21.93 21.91
C GLY A 81 26.66 -22.40 22.88
N GLY A 82 25.54 -21.68 22.96
CA GLY A 82 24.40 -22.00 23.82
C GLY A 82 23.45 -23.05 23.24
N VAL A 83 23.83 -23.72 22.14
CA VAL A 83 23.10 -24.84 21.52
C VAL A 83 24.09 -25.97 21.25
N MET A 84 23.81 -27.18 21.73
CA MET A 84 24.68 -28.35 21.51
C MET A 84 23.84 -29.60 21.25
N ALA A 85 24.17 -30.33 20.18
CA ALA A 85 23.64 -31.67 19.93
C ALA A 85 24.53 -32.72 20.60
N VAL A 86 23.96 -33.59 21.43
CA VAL A 86 24.66 -34.63 22.18
C VAL A 86 23.90 -35.95 22.19
N LYS A 87 24.53 -37.07 22.56
CA LYS A 87 23.82 -38.33 22.75
C LYS A 87 22.77 -38.21 23.86
N ALA A 88 21.63 -38.87 23.70
CA ALA A 88 20.50 -38.83 24.63
C ALA A 88 20.78 -39.64 25.93
N THR A 89 21.94 -39.43 26.54
CA THR A 89 22.34 -40.05 27.82
C THR A 89 22.47 -38.99 28.91
N ALA A 90 22.18 -39.36 30.15
CA ALA A 90 22.24 -38.44 31.27
C ALA A 90 23.66 -37.87 31.48
N SER A 91 24.69 -38.66 31.19
CA SER A 91 26.11 -38.26 31.29
C SER A 91 26.46 -37.19 30.24
N GLU A 92 26.09 -37.40 28.98
CA GLU A 92 26.40 -36.49 27.90
C GLU A 92 25.65 -35.15 28.04
N VAL A 93 24.37 -35.21 28.36
CA VAL A 93 23.56 -33.98 28.60
C VAL A 93 24.09 -33.21 29.80
N LYS A 94 24.50 -33.90 30.91
CA LYS A 94 25.12 -33.25 32.05
C LYS A 94 26.45 -32.61 31.68
N ALA A 95 27.29 -33.30 30.89
CA ALA A 95 28.56 -32.74 30.42
C ALA A 95 28.36 -31.49 29.56
N ALA A 96 27.37 -31.51 28.64
CA ALA A 96 27.01 -30.36 27.82
C ALA A 96 26.53 -29.17 28.66
N ILE A 97 25.65 -29.39 29.62
CA ILE A 97 25.16 -28.36 30.55
C ILE A 97 26.35 -27.72 31.28
N LYS A 98 27.21 -28.51 31.90
CA LYS A 98 28.40 -28.01 32.63
C LYS A 98 29.34 -27.22 31.71
N LYS A 99 29.52 -27.67 30.47
CA LYS A 99 30.32 -26.95 29.48
C LYS A 99 29.69 -25.60 29.14
N MET A 100 28.39 -25.56 28.91
CA MET A 100 27.66 -24.31 28.61
C MET A 100 27.68 -23.35 29.80
N GLU A 101 27.51 -23.83 31.04
CA GLU A 101 27.58 -23.01 32.25
C GLU A 101 28.92 -22.27 32.35
N LYS A 102 30.02 -22.92 31.90
CA LYS A 102 31.37 -22.34 31.93
C LYS A 102 31.66 -21.45 30.72
N GLU A 103 31.35 -21.90 29.50
CA GLU A 103 31.81 -21.24 28.26
C GLU A 103 30.89 -20.14 27.77
N VAL A 104 29.55 -20.30 27.88
CA VAL A 104 28.56 -19.38 27.36
C VAL A 104 28.69 -17.98 27.95
N PRO A 105 28.83 -17.81 29.30
CA PRO A 105 29.00 -16.48 29.88
C PRO A 105 30.24 -15.75 29.38
N LEU A 106 31.36 -16.46 29.22
CA LEU A 106 32.62 -15.89 28.72
C LEU A 106 32.52 -15.46 27.27
N LYS A 107 31.90 -16.29 26.40
CA LYS A 107 31.70 -15.99 24.98
C LYS A 107 30.73 -14.81 24.79
N PHE A 108 29.64 -14.79 25.55
CA PHE A 108 28.68 -13.69 25.51
C PHE A 108 29.33 -12.37 25.93
N SER A 109 30.07 -12.34 27.02
CA SER A 109 30.80 -11.15 27.48
C SER A 109 31.74 -10.61 26.40
N ARG A 110 32.53 -11.49 25.75
CA ARG A 110 33.42 -11.12 24.64
C ARG A 110 32.64 -10.55 23.44
N ASN A 111 31.59 -11.24 23.00
CA ASN A 111 30.79 -10.83 21.83
C ASN A 111 30.04 -9.53 22.07
N SER A 112 29.67 -9.24 23.34
CA SER A 112 29.00 -7.99 23.71
C SER A 112 29.96 -6.80 23.91
N GLY A 113 31.27 -6.99 23.62
CA GLY A 113 32.28 -5.95 23.85
C GLY A 113 32.47 -5.60 25.34
N GLY A 114 32.23 -6.55 26.25
CA GLY A 114 32.36 -6.35 27.69
C GLY A 114 31.21 -5.61 28.38
N LYS A 115 30.10 -5.38 27.65
CA LYS A 115 28.92 -4.69 28.21
C LYS A 115 28.21 -5.48 29.34
N ALA A 116 28.39 -6.79 29.39
CA ALA A 116 27.90 -7.64 30.48
C ALA A 116 29.04 -8.47 31.04
N ARG A 117 29.16 -8.51 32.35
CA ARG A 117 30.21 -9.34 33.04
C ARG A 117 29.84 -10.81 32.97
N PRO A 118 30.81 -11.73 32.86
CA PRO A 118 30.55 -13.16 32.80
C PRO A 118 29.71 -13.67 33.97
N GLU A 119 29.91 -13.14 35.18
CA GLU A 119 29.16 -13.49 36.38
C GLU A 119 27.67 -13.12 36.24
N GLU A 120 27.37 -11.94 35.74
CA GLU A 120 25.99 -11.47 35.51
C GLU A 120 25.29 -12.36 34.48
N VAL A 121 25.99 -12.72 33.41
CA VAL A 121 25.47 -13.62 32.37
C VAL A 121 25.23 -15.02 32.97
N ALA A 122 26.17 -15.53 33.79
CA ALA A 122 26.02 -16.82 34.46
C ALA A 122 24.81 -16.84 35.41
N GLU A 123 24.60 -15.75 36.17
CA GLU A 123 23.46 -15.61 37.09
C GLU A 123 22.14 -15.54 36.30
N SER A 124 22.15 -14.95 35.12
CA SER A 124 20.95 -14.81 34.25
C SER A 124 20.47 -16.15 33.69
N ILE A 125 21.30 -17.20 33.67
CA ILE A 125 20.90 -18.53 33.19
C ILE A 125 19.87 -19.13 34.13
N GLN A 126 18.62 -19.30 33.65
CA GLN A 126 17.52 -19.89 34.40
C GLN A 126 17.51 -21.42 34.34
N GLY A 127 18.11 -21.97 33.29
CA GLY A 127 18.16 -23.42 33.07
C GLY A 127 18.52 -23.81 31.65
N PHE A 128 18.19 -25.03 31.29
CA PHE A 128 18.49 -25.63 30.00
C PHE A 128 17.25 -26.33 29.43
N LEU A 129 16.99 -26.09 28.18
CA LEU A 129 15.95 -26.77 27.43
C LEU A 129 16.59 -27.94 26.69
N VAL A 130 16.15 -29.17 27.01
CA VAL A 130 16.59 -30.39 26.33
C VAL A 130 15.47 -30.80 25.36
N VAL A 131 15.76 -30.79 24.07
CA VAL A 131 14.78 -31.01 22.98
C VAL A 131 15.18 -32.25 22.20
N GLU A 132 14.22 -33.04 21.74
CA GLU A 132 14.50 -34.13 20.78
C GLU A 132 15.26 -33.61 19.58
N MET A 133 16.21 -34.36 19.07
CA MET A 133 16.82 -34.06 17.79
C MET A 133 15.81 -34.35 16.69
N VAL A 134 15.27 -33.28 16.08
CA VAL A 134 14.28 -33.41 15.03
C VAL A 134 14.99 -33.71 13.71
N GLU A 135 14.82 -34.93 13.22
CA GLU A 135 15.19 -35.27 11.86
C GLU A 135 14.12 -34.76 10.91
N PHE A 136 14.49 -33.99 9.91
CA PHE A 136 13.59 -33.40 8.91
C PHE A 136 14.13 -33.58 7.49
N GLU A 137 13.25 -33.53 6.54
CA GLU A 137 13.59 -33.68 5.14
C GLU A 137 14.37 -32.47 4.65
N GLN A 138 15.65 -32.69 4.33
CA GLN A 138 16.51 -31.66 3.76
C GLN A 138 16.39 -31.66 2.24
N VAL A 139 16.04 -30.50 1.69
CA VAL A 139 15.95 -30.27 0.23
C VAL A 139 17.10 -29.37 -0.25
N GLY A 140 18.14 -29.22 0.56
CA GLY A 140 19.22 -28.25 0.38
C GLY A 140 18.74 -26.85 0.73
N PHE A 141 19.14 -25.87 -0.05
CA PHE A 141 18.74 -24.49 0.12
C PHE A 141 17.21 -24.32 0.26
N GLY A 142 16.74 -23.67 1.32
CA GLY A 142 15.31 -23.47 1.62
C GLY A 142 14.63 -24.64 2.34
N SER A 143 15.41 -25.51 3.03
CA SER A 143 14.87 -26.57 3.91
C SER A 143 14.29 -26.03 5.21
N GLU A 144 14.75 -24.88 5.64
CA GLU A 144 14.32 -24.16 6.83
C GLU A 144 13.42 -23.00 6.42
N LEU A 145 12.33 -22.83 7.15
CA LEU A 145 11.33 -21.79 6.92
C LEU A 145 11.33 -20.81 8.11
N LEU A 146 10.91 -19.59 7.83
CA LEU A 146 10.66 -18.54 8.80
C LEU A 146 9.18 -18.22 8.86
N LEU A 147 8.64 -18.11 10.06
CA LEU A 147 7.29 -17.61 10.33
C LEU A 147 7.37 -16.57 11.43
N GLY A 148 6.99 -15.34 11.11
CA GLY A 148 7.07 -14.20 12.02
C GLY A 148 5.72 -13.49 12.17
N LEU A 149 5.54 -12.85 13.32
CA LEU A 149 4.51 -11.85 13.60
C LEU A 149 5.22 -10.65 14.20
N ARG A 150 5.00 -9.47 13.65
CA ARG A 150 5.52 -8.21 14.22
C ARG A 150 4.52 -7.08 14.13
N VAL A 151 4.59 -6.14 15.04
CA VAL A 151 3.76 -4.93 15.01
C VAL A 151 4.43 -3.87 14.13
N SER A 152 3.82 -3.56 13.00
CA SER A 152 4.15 -2.37 12.22
C SER A 152 3.51 -1.15 12.88
N LYS A 153 4.26 -0.05 12.99
CA LYS A 153 3.75 1.21 13.54
C LYS A 153 2.53 1.73 12.78
N ASP A 154 2.55 1.59 11.45
CA ASP A 154 1.53 2.15 10.56
C ASP A 154 0.30 1.23 10.43
N PHE A 155 0.55 -0.10 10.32
CA PHE A 155 -0.47 -1.09 9.98
C PHE A 155 -0.86 -2.02 11.13
N GLY A 156 -0.21 -1.90 12.30
CA GLY A 156 -0.39 -2.87 13.38
C GLY A 156 0.25 -4.22 13.06
N PRO A 157 -0.27 -5.34 13.58
CA PRO A 157 0.37 -6.63 13.46
C PRO A 157 0.32 -7.18 12.02
N VAL A 158 1.46 -7.68 11.53
CA VAL A 158 1.64 -8.34 10.24
C VAL A 158 2.35 -9.67 10.43
N VAL A 159 1.97 -10.66 9.62
CA VAL A 159 2.59 -11.98 9.59
C VAL A 159 3.56 -12.04 8.42
N THR A 160 4.75 -12.59 8.65
CA THR A 160 5.77 -12.85 7.62
C THR A 160 6.01 -14.34 7.49
N PHE A 161 6.14 -14.83 6.24
CA PHE A 161 6.45 -16.22 5.94
C PHE A 161 7.43 -16.30 4.77
N GLY A 162 8.50 -17.10 4.92
CA GLY A 162 9.51 -17.23 3.87
C GLY A 162 10.59 -18.25 4.18
N GLY A 163 11.73 -18.13 3.51
CA GLY A 163 12.93 -18.90 3.82
C GLY A 163 13.48 -18.55 5.19
N GLY A 164 13.95 -19.55 5.93
CA GLY A 164 14.47 -19.45 7.30
C GLY A 164 15.93 -19.85 7.42
N GLY A 165 16.41 -19.97 8.66
CA GLY A 165 17.77 -20.37 8.97
C GLY A 165 18.81 -19.33 8.54
N LEU A 166 20.00 -19.82 8.16
CA LEU A 166 21.12 -18.97 7.72
C LEU A 166 20.89 -18.36 6.33
N ASP A 167 19.94 -18.87 5.58
CA ASP A 167 19.68 -18.46 4.18
C ASP A 167 18.81 -17.20 4.06
N VAL A 168 18.22 -16.69 5.15
CA VAL A 168 17.25 -15.57 5.15
C VAL A 168 17.80 -14.33 4.46
N GLU A 169 18.98 -13.86 4.89
CA GLU A 169 19.59 -12.64 4.33
C GLU A 169 19.95 -12.82 2.87
N TYR A 170 20.51 -13.97 2.53
CA TYR A 170 20.89 -14.31 1.16
C TYR A 170 19.66 -14.35 0.24
N LEU A 171 18.58 -15.01 0.67
CA LEU A 171 17.32 -15.07 -0.10
C LEU A 171 16.71 -13.70 -0.32
N ASN A 172 16.67 -12.87 0.73
CA ASN A 172 16.09 -11.53 0.65
C ASN A 172 16.89 -10.58 -0.25
N THR A 173 18.20 -10.81 -0.39
CA THR A 173 19.07 -9.96 -1.20
C THR A 173 19.10 -10.39 -2.68
N HIS A 174 18.92 -11.68 -2.99
CA HIS A 174 19.15 -12.23 -4.32
C HIS A 174 17.88 -12.67 -5.05
N LEU A 175 16.77 -12.87 -4.36
CA LEU A 175 15.49 -13.15 -5.01
C LEU A 175 14.75 -11.86 -5.34
N LYS A 176 13.94 -11.92 -6.38
CA LYS A 176 13.02 -10.82 -6.72
C LYS A 176 12.05 -10.55 -5.57
N GLU A 177 11.63 -9.30 -5.43
CA GLU A 177 10.62 -8.89 -4.46
C GLU A 177 9.36 -9.78 -4.58
N GLY A 178 8.82 -10.22 -3.44
CA GLY A 178 7.66 -11.13 -3.39
C GLY A 178 7.99 -12.62 -3.58
N HIS A 179 9.25 -13.01 -3.86
CA HIS A 179 9.64 -14.42 -3.99
C HIS A 179 10.44 -14.97 -2.79
N SER A 180 10.96 -14.11 -1.93
CA SER A 180 11.69 -14.52 -0.71
C SER A 180 10.81 -14.56 0.52
N LEU A 181 9.94 -13.56 0.69
CA LEU A 181 9.14 -13.35 1.89
C LEU A 181 7.73 -12.86 1.51
N ALA A 182 6.70 -13.47 2.08
CA ALA A 182 5.34 -12.95 2.07
C ALA A 182 5.09 -12.13 3.34
N ILE A 183 4.43 -10.99 3.20
CA ILE A 183 3.97 -10.13 4.31
C ILE A 183 2.45 -10.07 4.23
N LEU A 184 1.76 -10.50 5.29
CA LEU A 184 0.31 -10.61 5.29
C LEU A 184 -0.30 -9.85 6.49
N PRO A 185 -1.46 -9.22 6.31
CA PRO A 185 -2.21 -8.66 7.44
C PRO A 185 -2.74 -9.79 8.33
N VAL A 186 -2.95 -9.49 9.60
CA VAL A 186 -3.54 -10.47 10.52
C VAL A 186 -5.03 -10.72 10.28
N ALA A 187 -5.72 -9.82 9.58
CA ALA A 187 -7.14 -9.94 9.27
C ALA A 187 -7.47 -9.47 7.85
N GLY A 188 -8.63 -9.90 7.37
CA GLY A 188 -9.18 -9.40 6.10
C GLY A 188 -8.85 -10.24 4.87
N LEU A 189 -8.01 -11.26 4.94
CA LEU A 189 -7.79 -12.20 3.83
C LEU A 189 -8.65 -13.45 3.99
N THR A 190 -9.15 -13.96 2.87
CA THR A 190 -9.75 -15.29 2.80
C THR A 190 -8.66 -16.35 2.76
N GLU A 191 -9.00 -17.58 3.09
CA GLU A 191 -8.07 -18.73 3.02
C GLU A 191 -7.40 -18.85 1.65
N LYS A 192 -8.18 -18.69 0.58
CA LYS A 192 -7.66 -18.71 -0.80
C LYS A 192 -6.64 -17.60 -1.05
N LYS A 193 -6.87 -16.39 -0.53
CA LYS A 193 -5.93 -15.26 -0.67
C LYS A 193 -4.66 -15.46 0.16
N VAL A 194 -4.75 -16.05 1.34
CA VAL A 194 -3.56 -16.43 2.12
C VAL A 194 -2.71 -17.40 1.31
N LEU A 195 -3.29 -18.46 0.78
CA LEU A 195 -2.56 -19.45 -0.03
C LEU A 195 -1.95 -18.81 -1.28
N ALA A 196 -2.70 -18.01 -2.03
CA ALA A 196 -2.22 -17.30 -3.21
C ALA A 196 -1.02 -16.37 -2.91
N SER A 197 -0.94 -15.83 -1.69
CA SER A 197 0.21 -15.00 -1.26
C SER A 197 1.46 -15.83 -0.95
N LEU A 198 1.32 -17.13 -0.66
CA LEU A 198 2.44 -18.03 -0.40
C LEU A 198 2.98 -18.68 -1.69
N GLU A 199 2.13 -18.88 -2.67
CA GLU A 199 2.46 -19.61 -3.91
C GLU A 199 3.64 -19.04 -4.71
N PRO A 200 3.89 -17.70 -4.76
CA PRO A 200 5.04 -17.13 -5.48
C PRO A 200 6.39 -17.39 -4.79
N LEU A 201 6.39 -17.78 -3.50
CA LEU A 201 7.62 -17.93 -2.74
C LEU A 201 8.45 -19.10 -3.26
N ALA A 202 9.75 -18.87 -3.46
CA ALA A 202 10.68 -19.90 -3.90
C ALA A 202 10.69 -21.13 -2.96
N VAL A 203 10.63 -20.88 -1.65
CA VAL A 203 10.56 -21.97 -0.64
C VAL A 203 9.26 -22.73 -0.71
N PHE A 204 8.11 -22.09 -0.97
CA PHE A 204 6.83 -22.75 -1.14
C PHE A 204 6.86 -23.72 -2.32
N GLY A 205 7.40 -23.28 -3.46
CA GLY A 205 7.58 -24.13 -4.64
C GLY A 205 8.41 -25.40 -4.36
N LYS A 206 9.41 -25.30 -3.45
CA LYS A 206 10.26 -26.44 -3.08
C LYS A 206 9.61 -27.42 -2.11
N VAL A 207 8.84 -26.91 -1.13
CA VAL A 207 8.34 -27.77 -0.05
C VAL A 207 6.90 -28.20 -0.25
N ALA A 208 6.06 -27.42 -0.93
CA ALA A 208 4.63 -27.68 -1.07
C ALA A 208 4.17 -28.05 -2.49
N ARG A 209 5.06 -28.01 -3.49
CA ARG A 209 4.75 -28.40 -4.88
C ARG A 209 5.61 -29.58 -5.32
N GLU A 210 5.17 -30.27 -6.36
CA GLU A 210 6.01 -31.24 -7.06
C GLU A 210 7.15 -30.51 -7.78
N PHE A 211 8.36 -30.96 -7.56
CA PHE A 211 9.55 -30.36 -8.14
C PHE A 211 10.50 -31.44 -8.69
N ARG A 212 10.70 -31.46 -10.00
CA ARG A 212 11.57 -32.44 -10.72
C ARG A 212 11.27 -33.91 -10.32
N GLY A 213 9.98 -34.29 -10.30
CA GLY A 213 9.54 -35.64 -9.93
C GLY A 213 9.56 -35.93 -8.43
N ARG A 214 9.95 -35.00 -7.59
CA ARG A 214 9.92 -35.12 -6.14
C ARG A 214 8.54 -34.70 -5.61
N LYS A 215 7.91 -35.58 -4.83
CA LYS A 215 6.63 -35.30 -4.17
C LYS A 215 6.76 -34.13 -3.17
N PRO A 216 5.68 -33.36 -2.96
CA PRO A 216 5.64 -32.33 -1.93
C PRO A 216 6.00 -32.89 -0.54
N LEU A 217 6.81 -32.15 0.22
CA LEU A 217 7.17 -32.49 1.60
C LEU A 217 6.02 -32.25 2.57
N VAL A 218 5.16 -31.29 2.24
CA VAL A 218 4.03 -30.84 3.07
C VAL A 218 2.88 -30.44 2.15
N LYS A 219 1.66 -30.62 2.61
CA LYS A 219 0.48 -30.08 1.92
C LYS A 219 0.43 -28.57 2.06
N ALA A 220 0.03 -27.87 1.01
CA ALA A 220 -0.09 -26.41 1.00
C ALA A 220 -0.99 -25.87 2.13
N GLU A 221 -2.06 -26.62 2.45
CA GLU A 221 -3.01 -26.27 3.51
C GLU A 221 -2.39 -26.32 4.90
N GLU A 222 -1.35 -27.14 5.13
CA GLU A 222 -0.64 -27.17 6.41
C GLU A 222 0.21 -25.89 6.60
N LEU A 223 0.84 -25.41 5.53
CA LEU A 223 1.56 -24.11 5.58
C LEU A 223 0.59 -22.94 5.75
N GLN A 224 -0.53 -22.97 5.04
CA GLN A 224 -1.59 -21.98 5.22
C GLN A 224 -2.09 -21.96 6.68
N ARG A 225 -2.31 -23.12 7.29
CA ARG A 225 -2.79 -23.25 8.67
C ARG A 225 -1.82 -22.64 9.68
N VAL A 226 -0.51 -22.85 9.53
CA VAL A 226 0.45 -22.24 10.46
C VAL A 226 0.49 -20.71 10.33
N VAL A 227 0.39 -20.18 9.11
CA VAL A 227 0.26 -18.73 8.87
C VAL A 227 -1.02 -18.19 9.53
N GLN A 228 -2.16 -18.86 9.34
CA GLN A 228 -3.44 -18.46 9.95
C GLN A 228 -3.40 -18.52 11.49
N THR A 229 -2.65 -19.46 12.06
CA THR A 229 -2.44 -19.51 13.52
C THR A 229 -1.72 -18.25 14.02
N PHE A 230 -0.69 -17.79 13.31
CA PHE A 230 -0.02 -16.53 13.64
C PHE A 230 -0.91 -15.31 13.42
N GLN A 231 -1.72 -15.32 12.36
CA GLN A 231 -2.74 -14.28 12.17
C GLN A 231 -3.73 -14.25 13.34
N GLN A 232 -4.17 -15.42 13.86
CA GLN A 232 -5.06 -15.49 15.02
C GLN A 232 -4.41 -14.94 16.29
N ILE A 233 -3.13 -15.28 16.56
CA ILE A 233 -2.37 -14.72 17.69
C ILE A 233 -2.27 -13.20 17.56
N GLY A 234 -1.94 -12.71 16.35
CA GLY A 234 -1.83 -11.30 16.06
C GLY A 234 -3.14 -10.53 16.22
N GLN A 235 -4.29 -11.14 15.90
CA GLN A 235 -5.61 -10.56 16.16
C GLN A 235 -5.95 -10.54 17.64
N ASP A 236 -5.74 -11.67 18.34
CA ASP A 236 -6.07 -11.81 19.75
C ASP A 236 -5.25 -10.86 20.63
N PHE A 237 -3.98 -10.67 20.30
CA PHE A 237 -3.04 -9.79 21.01
C PHE A 237 -2.60 -8.58 20.17
N SER A 238 -3.51 -8.06 19.36
CA SER A 238 -3.30 -6.82 18.60
C SER A 238 -3.24 -5.60 19.51
N PRO A 239 -2.44 -4.57 19.18
CA PRO A 239 -2.54 -3.28 19.85
C PRO A 239 -3.93 -2.62 19.71
N PHE A 240 -4.70 -2.99 18.66
CA PHE A 240 -6.07 -2.48 18.45
C PHE A 240 -7.13 -3.25 19.26
N ASN A 241 -6.79 -4.42 19.82
CA ASN A 241 -7.74 -5.22 20.58
C ASN A 241 -7.75 -4.79 22.05
N GLN A 242 -8.76 -4.01 22.43
CA GLN A 242 -8.95 -3.51 23.80
C GLN A 242 -9.48 -4.58 24.78
N THR A 243 -9.88 -5.76 24.30
CA THR A 243 -10.41 -6.84 25.16
C THR A 243 -9.32 -7.62 25.86
N THR A 244 -8.06 -7.47 25.48
CA THR A 244 -6.89 -8.10 26.07
C THR A 244 -5.91 -7.07 26.60
N ALA A 245 -5.29 -7.36 27.76
CA ALA A 245 -4.32 -6.43 28.37
C ALA A 245 -2.95 -6.39 27.66
N PHE A 246 -2.61 -7.45 26.92
CA PHE A 246 -1.30 -7.61 26.31
C PHE A 246 -1.35 -7.41 24.78
N THR A 247 -0.24 -6.94 24.25
CA THR A 247 0.07 -6.88 22.82
C THR A 247 1.27 -7.74 22.54
N VAL A 248 1.21 -8.62 21.55
CA VAL A 248 2.37 -9.34 21.04
C VAL A 248 3.07 -8.43 20.04
N GLU A 249 4.21 -7.87 20.43
CA GLU A 249 5.02 -6.97 19.60
C GLU A 249 5.78 -7.75 18.52
N GLU A 250 6.27 -8.92 18.90
CA GLU A 250 7.06 -9.81 18.06
C GLU A 250 6.84 -11.26 18.46
N LEU A 251 6.65 -12.13 17.51
CA LEU A 251 6.68 -13.58 17.68
C LEU A 251 7.35 -14.17 16.44
N GLU A 252 8.48 -14.85 16.62
CA GLU A 252 9.23 -15.47 15.53
C GLU A 252 9.46 -16.95 15.80
N VAL A 253 9.31 -17.74 14.75
CA VAL A 253 9.72 -19.14 14.68
C VAL A 253 10.75 -19.26 13.56
N ASN A 254 12.00 -19.51 13.93
CA ASN A 254 13.13 -19.62 13.01
C ASN A 254 14.22 -20.55 13.58
N PRO A 255 14.40 -21.78 13.04
CA PRO A 255 13.68 -22.30 11.88
C PRO A 255 12.37 -23.05 12.19
N LEU A 256 11.47 -23.02 11.21
CA LEU A 256 10.35 -23.94 11.07
C LEU A 256 10.75 -25.00 10.04
N VAL A 257 10.62 -26.30 10.36
CA VAL A 257 11.03 -27.42 9.47
C VAL A 257 9.87 -28.35 9.18
N ILE A 258 9.98 -29.15 8.12
CA ILE A 258 8.97 -30.13 7.74
C ILE A 258 9.42 -31.51 8.20
N ARG A 259 8.59 -32.18 9.00
CA ARG A 259 8.81 -33.55 9.50
C ARG A 259 7.56 -34.38 9.23
N LYS A 260 7.70 -35.41 8.41
CA LYS A 260 6.59 -36.36 8.07
C LYS A 260 5.31 -35.63 7.62
N GLY A 261 5.48 -34.67 6.72
CA GLY A 261 4.37 -33.89 6.16
C GLY A 261 3.76 -32.82 7.07
N LYS A 262 4.38 -32.52 8.23
CA LYS A 262 3.88 -31.49 9.16
C LYS A 262 4.96 -30.48 9.50
N PRO A 263 4.61 -29.17 9.60
CA PRO A 263 5.49 -28.15 10.11
C PRO A 263 5.78 -28.35 11.61
N VAL A 264 7.05 -28.27 11.99
CA VAL A 264 7.52 -28.38 13.38
C VAL A 264 8.48 -27.21 13.64
N LEU A 265 8.25 -26.47 14.71
CA LEU A 265 9.14 -25.38 15.10
C LEU A 265 10.36 -25.94 15.86
N LEU A 266 11.52 -25.32 15.64
CA LEU A 266 12.74 -25.69 16.36
C LEU A 266 13.19 -24.62 17.34
N ASP A 267 13.00 -23.34 17.05
CA ASP A 267 13.30 -22.24 17.95
C ASP A 267 12.22 -21.17 17.87
N GLY A 268 12.05 -20.38 18.94
CA GLY A 268 11.05 -19.34 19.00
C GLY A 268 11.42 -18.20 19.95
N LEU A 269 11.06 -16.99 19.52
CA LEU A 269 11.21 -15.74 20.26
C LEU A 269 9.85 -15.05 20.35
N ALA A 270 9.50 -14.46 21.50
CA ALA A 270 8.34 -13.61 21.62
C ALA A 270 8.61 -12.40 22.52
N ARG A 271 8.15 -11.22 22.08
CA ARG A 271 8.14 -9.98 22.86
C ARG A 271 6.70 -9.50 22.99
N PHE A 272 6.38 -8.91 24.11
CA PHE A 272 5.05 -8.40 24.39
C PHE A 272 5.10 -7.09 25.18
N SER A 273 4.01 -6.33 25.14
CA SER A 273 3.83 -5.10 25.89
C SER A 273 2.39 -4.96 26.38
N ARG A 274 2.10 -3.86 27.07
CA ARG A 274 0.73 -3.40 27.35
C ARG A 274 0.33 -2.23 26.45
N ASN A 275 1.14 -1.91 25.43
CA ASN A 275 0.84 -0.82 24.52
C ASN A 275 -0.43 -1.10 23.71
N LYS A 276 -1.39 -0.21 23.84
CA LYS A 276 -2.63 -0.23 23.06
C LYS A 276 -2.72 1.01 22.20
N LEU A 277 -3.32 0.85 21.03
CA LEU A 277 -3.60 1.93 20.10
C LEU A 277 -5.11 2.07 19.95
N GLU A 278 -5.62 3.24 20.29
CA GLU A 278 -6.99 3.60 19.97
C GLU A 278 -7.02 4.30 18.62
N LEU A 279 -7.75 3.72 17.68
CA LEU A 279 -8.03 4.35 16.40
C LEU A 279 -9.31 5.20 16.58
N GLU A 280 -9.14 6.45 17.00
CA GLU A 280 -10.26 7.35 17.09
C GLU A 280 -10.86 7.58 15.69
N ALA A 281 -12.15 7.27 15.54
CA ALA A 281 -12.90 7.60 14.33
C ALA A 281 -13.23 9.08 14.31
N ARG A 282 -12.92 9.76 13.20
CA ARG A 282 -13.36 11.13 12.97
C ARG A 282 -14.78 11.14 12.43
N SER A 283 -15.56 12.13 12.82
CA SER A 283 -16.94 12.25 12.39
C SER A 283 -17.05 12.48 10.88
N ALA A 284 -17.75 11.60 10.18
CA ALA A 284 -18.05 11.76 8.76
C ALA A 284 -18.80 13.08 8.48
N ALA A 285 -19.70 13.49 9.38
CA ALA A 285 -20.41 14.76 9.26
C ALA A 285 -19.48 15.97 9.35
N GLN A 286 -18.43 15.91 10.18
CA GLN A 286 -17.45 17.00 10.26
C GLN A 286 -16.51 17.01 9.03
N ILE A 287 -16.14 15.85 8.49
CA ILE A 287 -15.40 15.77 7.22
C ILE A 287 -16.23 16.33 6.07
N GLN A 288 -17.54 16.07 6.06
CA GLN A 288 -18.46 16.68 5.10
C GLN A 288 -18.44 18.20 5.19
N LYS A 289 -18.42 18.77 6.39
CA LYS A 289 -18.35 20.22 6.58
C LYS A 289 -17.04 20.84 6.09
N ILE A 290 -15.95 20.09 6.08
CA ILE A 290 -14.71 20.52 5.39
C ILE A 290 -14.92 20.53 3.88
N LEU A 291 -15.49 19.45 3.33
CA LEU A 291 -15.56 19.29 1.87
C LEU A 291 -16.72 20.05 1.22
N GLU A 292 -17.83 20.21 1.94
CA GLU A 292 -19.06 20.86 1.46
C GLU A 292 -19.61 21.86 2.50
N PRO A 293 -18.81 22.89 2.87
CA PRO A 293 -19.24 23.85 3.88
C PRO A 293 -20.41 24.70 3.39
N GLN A 294 -21.30 25.10 4.31
CA GLN A 294 -22.36 26.06 4.06
C GLN A 294 -21.95 27.46 4.57
N SER A 295 -20.89 27.55 5.35
CA SER A 295 -20.31 28.79 5.84
C SER A 295 -18.80 28.65 6.04
N ILE A 296 -18.04 29.69 5.69
CA ILE A 296 -16.57 29.72 5.77
C ILE A 296 -16.13 30.91 6.62
N GLY A 297 -15.33 30.65 7.65
CA GLY A 297 -14.56 31.66 8.36
C GLY A 297 -13.13 31.73 7.84
N LEU A 298 -12.53 32.90 7.81
CA LEU A 298 -11.18 33.10 7.33
C LEU A 298 -10.43 34.15 8.19
N ILE A 299 -9.20 33.85 8.61
CA ILE A 299 -8.32 34.77 9.32
C ILE A 299 -6.95 34.87 8.61
N GLY A 300 -6.31 36.03 8.73
CA GLY A 300 -5.01 36.32 8.10
C GLY A 300 -5.12 36.99 6.72
N VAL A 301 -6.29 37.54 6.38
CA VAL A 301 -6.52 38.28 5.16
C VAL A 301 -5.97 39.68 5.28
N SER A 302 -5.23 40.16 4.27
CA SER A 302 -4.72 41.53 4.18
C SER A 302 -5.37 42.29 3.02
N GLU A 303 -5.46 43.63 3.13
CA GLU A 303 -5.87 44.48 2.00
C GLU A 303 -4.85 44.40 0.85
N LYS A 304 -3.58 44.17 1.19
CA LYS A 304 -2.54 43.84 0.20
C LYS A 304 -2.64 42.35 -0.13
N MET A 305 -2.33 42.02 -1.38
CA MET A 305 -2.33 40.62 -1.83
C MET A 305 -1.37 39.76 -0.99
N ASN A 306 -1.95 38.87 -0.21
CA ASN A 306 -1.23 37.87 0.59
C ASN A 306 -1.92 36.48 0.45
N VAL A 307 -1.39 35.48 1.12
CA VAL A 307 -1.95 34.12 1.11
C VAL A 307 -3.45 34.09 1.43
N GLY A 308 -3.87 34.76 2.50
CA GLY A 308 -5.27 34.83 2.90
C GLY A 308 -6.16 35.54 1.88
N HIS A 309 -5.67 36.62 1.26
CA HIS A 309 -6.40 37.35 0.22
C HIS A 309 -6.56 36.53 -1.06
N ILE A 310 -5.51 35.78 -1.48
CA ILE A 310 -5.60 34.85 -2.62
C ILE A 310 -6.67 33.79 -2.37
N ILE A 311 -6.67 33.19 -1.16
CA ILE A 311 -7.65 32.18 -0.78
C ILE A 311 -9.07 32.76 -0.80
N LEU A 312 -9.29 33.95 -0.23
CA LEU A 312 -10.57 34.62 -0.24
C LEU A 312 -11.08 34.83 -1.68
N ASN A 313 -10.22 35.33 -2.57
CA ASN A 313 -10.57 35.52 -3.99
C ASN A 313 -10.89 34.20 -4.68
N ASN A 314 -10.11 33.15 -4.43
CA ASN A 314 -10.36 31.82 -4.98
C ASN A 314 -11.73 31.26 -4.54
N ILE A 315 -12.07 31.39 -3.26
CA ILE A 315 -13.37 30.95 -2.71
C ILE A 315 -14.52 31.70 -3.41
N ILE A 316 -14.42 33.03 -3.52
CA ILE A 316 -15.43 33.87 -4.17
C ILE A 316 -15.60 33.49 -5.65
N LYS A 317 -14.50 33.34 -6.38
CA LYS A 317 -14.51 33.03 -7.83
C LYS A 317 -15.05 31.61 -8.13
N ASN A 318 -14.89 30.68 -7.19
CA ASN A 318 -15.51 29.34 -7.32
C ASN A 318 -17.01 29.34 -7.01
N GLY A 319 -17.62 30.52 -6.78
CA GLY A 319 -19.07 30.66 -6.65
C GLY A 319 -19.62 30.45 -5.23
N PHE A 320 -18.76 30.51 -4.21
CA PHE A 320 -19.24 30.46 -2.83
C PHE A 320 -19.99 31.77 -2.48
N ASN A 321 -21.06 31.67 -1.73
CA ASN A 321 -21.89 32.83 -1.35
C ASN A 321 -21.13 33.75 -0.41
N ARG A 322 -20.88 35.00 -0.82
CA ARG A 322 -20.15 36.02 -0.04
C ARG A 322 -20.80 36.29 1.33
N GLU A 323 -22.13 36.26 1.44
CA GLU A 323 -22.85 36.45 2.68
C GLU A 323 -22.60 35.35 3.72
N LYS A 324 -22.04 34.23 3.30
CA LYS A 324 -21.66 33.07 4.13
C LYS A 324 -20.14 32.98 4.39
N ILE A 325 -19.40 34.03 3.98
CA ILE A 325 -17.97 34.17 4.24
C ILE A 325 -17.77 35.20 5.34
N TYR A 326 -17.15 34.80 6.43
CA TYR A 326 -16.90 35.59 7.63
C TYR A 326 -15.40 35.83 7.80
N VAL A 327 -14.91 37.06 7.59
CA VAL A 327 -13.47 37.36 7.67
C VAL A 327 -13.16 37.92 9.06
N VAL A 328 -12.23 37.31 9.77
CA VAL A 328 -11.73 37.89 11.04
C VAL A 328 -10.62 38.88 10.72
N LYS A 329 -10.99 40.16 10.78
CA LYS A 329 -10.10 41.27 10.45
C LYS A 329 -10.50 42.53 11.25
N PRO A 330 -9.75 42.93 12.30
CA PRO A 330 -10.02 44.16 13.02
C PRO A 330 -9.88 45.41 12.13
N GLY A 331 -10.70 46.41 12.36
CA GLY A 331 -10.58 47.71 11.72
C GLY A 331 -11.20 47.85 10.33
N LEU A 332 -11.83 46.78 9.80
CA LEU A 332 -12.57 46.80 8.53
C LEU A 332 -13.99 46.30 8.75
N GLU A 333 -14.94 46.89 8.01
CA GLU A 333 -16.34 46.36 7.96
C GLU A 333 -16.50 45.30 6.90
N THR A 334 -15.82 45.46 5.77
CA THR A 334 -15.87 44.50 4.66
C THR A 334 -14.55 44.39 3.92
N ILE A 335 -14.28 43.24 3.31
CA ILE A 335 -13.19 43.02 2.35
C ILE A 335 -13.71 42.12 1.22
N GLU A 336 -13.45 42.49 -0.04
CA GLU A 336 -13.97 41.81 -1.24
C GLU A 336 -15.51 41.52 -1.21
N GLY A 337 -16.26 42.41 -0.49
CA GLY A 337 -17.69 42.28 -0.28
C GLY A 337 -18.09 41.24 0.77
N CYS A 338 -17.15 40.66 1.50
CA CYS A 338 -17.38 39.77 2.62
C CYS A 338 -17.30 40.53 3.94
N ARG A 339 -18.16 40.19 4.93
CA ARG A 339 -18.27 40.87 6.22
C ARG A 339 -17.06 40.55 7.08
N CYS A 340 -16.50 41.60 7.71
CA CYS A 340 -15.39 41.51 8.65
C CYS A 340 -15.87 41.55 10.11
N TYR A 341 -15.15 40.81 10.96
CA TYR A 341 -15.37 40.76 12.42
C TYR A 341 -14.07 41.02 13.16
N PRO A 342 -14.10 41.72 14.31
CA PRO A 342 -12.90 42.09 15.05
C PRO A 342 -12.12 40.88 15.60
N SER A 343 -12.81 39.84 16.07
CA SER A 343 -12.23 38.63 16.65
C SER A 343 -13.04 37.38 16.30
N VAL A 344 -12.49 36.22 16.62
CA VAL A 344 -13.21 34.92 16.49
C VAL A 344 -14.47 34.91 17.36
N ALA A 345 -14.39 35.50 18.59
CA ALA A 345 -15.51 35.56 19.52
C ALA A 345 -16.70 36.34 18.94
N ASP A 346 -16.45 37.34 18.11
CA ASP A 346 -17.49 38.20 17.52
C ASP A 346 -18.21 37.58 16.33
N LEU A 347 -17.79 36.41 15.86
CA LEU A 347 -18.51 35.69 14.82
C LEU A 347 -19.97 35.40 15.26
N PRO A 348 -20.96 35.65 14.38
CA PRO A 348 -22.37 35.56 14.75
C PRO A 348 -22.84 34.11 15.03
N GLN A 349 -22.10 33.13 14.50
CA GLN A 349 -22.40 31.70 14.63
C GLN A 349 -21.14 30.87 14.47
N ALA A 350 -21.23 29.58 14.84
CA ALA A 350 -20.21 28.62 14.43
C ALA A 350 -20.22 28.43 12.91
N VAL A 351 -19.05 28.45 12.29
CA VAL A 351 -18.90 28.19 10.85
C VAL A 351 -18.62 26.72 10.60
N ASP A 352 -19.03 26.23 9.43
CA ASP A 352 -18.75 24.85 9.05
C ASP A 352 -17.25 24.63 8.83
N LEU A 353 -16.59 25.56 8.16
CA LEU A 353 -15.16 25.53 7.88
C LEU A 353 -14.50 26.84 8.31
N PHE A 354 -13.41 26.77 9.05
CA PHE A 354 -12.56 27.91 9.37
C PHE A 354 -11.14 27.73 8.79
N ILE A 355 -10.62 28.73 8.08
CA ILE A 355 -9.30 28.67 7.40
C ILE A 355 -8.33 29.61 8.10
N LEU A 356 -7.18 29.04 8.56
CA LEU A 356 -6.10 29.79 9.20
C LEU A 356 -4.94 29.99 8.24
N THR A 357 -4.63 31.27 7.97
CA THR A 357 -3.50 31.69 7.11
C THR A 357 -2.50 32.56 7.87
N LEU A 358 -2.29 32.24 9.15
CA LEU A 358 -1.42 32.94 10.09
C LEU A 358 -0.03 32.29 10.18
N GLY A 359 0.94 32.97 10.79
CA GLY A 359 2.21 32.34 11.17
C GLY A 359 2.03 31.25 12.25
N ALA A 360 2.96 30.30 12.32
CA ALA A 360 2.88 29.15 13.22
C ALA A 360 2.69 29.54 14.70
N ASP A 361 3.33 30.60 15.16
CA ASP A 361 3.24 31.14 16.50
C ASP A 361 1.86 31.67 16.89
N GLN A 362 1.06 32.06 15.91
CA GLN A 362 -0.30 32.58 16.09
C GLN A 362 -1.39 31.50 15.98
N VAL A 363 -1.05 30.32 15.51
CA VAL A 363 -2.03 29.26 15.26
C VAL A 363 -2.67 28.76 16.55
N TYR A 364 -1.87 28.44 17.59
CA TYR A 364 -2.41 27.87 18.83
C TYR A 364 -3.37 28.80 19.57
N PRO A 365 -3.07 30.11 19.77
CA PRO A 365 -4.02 31.03 20.39
C PRO A 365 -5.37 31.09 19.68
N VAL A 366 -5.37 31.15 18.34
CA VAL A 366 -6.62 31.19 17.55
C VAL A 366 -7.35 29.86 17.61
N MET A 367 -6.63 28.73 17.53
CA MET A 367 -7.21 27.40 17.70
C MET A 367 -7.88 27.23 19.07
N LYS A 368 -7.22 27.71 20.12
CA LYS A 368 -7.77 27.68 21.48
C LYS A 368 -9.10 28.48 21.57
N GLU A 369 -9.13 29.68 21.00
CA GLU A 369 -10.34 30.50 20.96
C GLU A 369 -11.46 29.85 20.15
N LEU A 370 -11.16 29.29 18.96
CA LEU A 370 -12.14 28.55 18.13
C LEU A 370 -12.76 27.36 18.87
N VAL A 371 -11.96 26.64 19.63
CA VAL A 371 -12.39 25.44 20.38
C VAL A 371 -13.19 25.84 21.63
N GLU A 372 -12.67 26.77 22.44
CA GLU A 372 -13.33 27.20 23.70
C GLU A 372 -14.65 27.95 23.46
N LYS A 373 -14.74 28.71 22.37
CA LYS A 373 -15.95 29.45 21.97
C LYS A 373 -16.85 28.68 21.00
N GLU A 374 -16.46 27.44 20.62
CA GLU A 374 -17.21 26.57 19.72
C GLU A 374 -17.57 27.23 18.38
N LYS A 375 -16.65 28.02 17.80
CA LYS A 375 -16.90 28.86 16.61
C LYS A 375 -16.63 28.16 15.27
N ALA A 376 -16.11 26.93 15.27
CA ALA A 376 -15.90 26.17 14.05
C ALA A 376 -16.18 24.68 14.23
N HIS A 377 -16.78 24.06 13.22
CA HIS A 377 -16.98 22.61 13.17
C HIS A 377 -15.77 21.89 12.55
N SER A 378 -15.07 22.56 11.67
CA SER A 378 -13.86 22.06 11.01
C SER A 378 -12.88 23.19 10.71
N VAL A 379 -11.60 22.86 10.59
CA VAL A 379 -10.52 23.85 10.40
C VAL A 379 -9.55 23.36 9.33
N ILE A 380 -9.07 24.29 8.49
CA ILE A 380 -7.90 24.09 7.62
C ILE A 380 -6.75 24.98 8.13
N ILE A 381 -5.59 24.38 8.39
CA ILE A 381 -4.38 25.10 8.80
C ILE A 381 -3.38 25.11 7.64
N ILE A 382 -3.24 26.26 6.98
CA ILE A 382 -2.31 26.44 5.84
C ILE A 382 -0.86 26.57 6.34
N ALA A 383 -0.66 27.12 7.52
CA ALA A 383 0.66 27.43 8.07
C ALA A 383 1.62 26.22 8.07
N GLY A 384 2.81 26.42 7.54
CA GLY A 384 3.98 25.57 7.76
C GLY A 384 4.73 25.92 9.05
N GLY A 385 5.67 25.06 9.46
CA GLY A 385 6.47 25.27 10.67
C GLY A 385 5.83 24.72 11.95
N LEU A 386 4.76 23.94 11.82
CA LEU A 386 4.12 23.26 12.94
C LEU A 386 4.71 21.84 13.06
N GLY A 387 5.80 21.71 13.83
CA GLY A 387 6.47 20.42 14.09
C GLY A 387 7.62 20.08 13.14
N GLU A 388 7.84 20.80 12.04
CA GLU A 388 8.94 20.55 11.09
C GLU A 388 10.27 21.15 11.57
N LYS A 389 10.23 22.26 12.33
CA LYS A 389 11.43 22.89 12.91
C LYS A 389 11.66 22.39 14.33
N SER A 390 12.93 22.28 14.71
CA SER A 390 13.29 22.04 16.10
C SER A 390 12.70 23.14 17.00
N GLY A 391 11.93 22.76 18.02
CA GLY A 391 11.25 23.70 18.95
C GLY A 391 9.79 24.03 18.62
N THR A 392 9.25 23.65 17.45
CA THR A 392 7.83 23.90 17.10
C THR A 392 6.91 22.69 17.33
N LYS A 393 7.46 21.55 17.69
CA LYS A 393 6.68 20.33 18.00
C LYS A 393 5.71 20.52 19.16
N SER A 394 6.03 21.42 20.09
CA SER A 394 5.15 21.77 21.21
C SER A 394 3.81 22.34 20.75
N ILE A 395 3.78 23.15 19.68
CA ILE A 395 2.55 23.76 19.16
C ILE A 395 1.61 22.67 18.59
N GLU A 396 2.16 21.70 17.85
CA GLU A 396 1.38 20.58 17.34
C GLU A 396 0.81 19.74 18.49
N ASP A 397 1.66 19.44 19.49
CA ASP A 397 1.26 18.64 20.66
C ASP A 397 0.21 19.38 21.50
N ASP A 398 0.32 20.70 21.68
CA ASP A 398 -0.65 21.54 22.41
C ASP A 398 -2.01 21.55 21.71
N ILE A 399 -2.05 21.72 20.38
CA ILE A 399 -3.31 21.65 19.61
C ILE A 399 -3.92 20.26 19.73
N ARG A 400 -3.12 19.21 19.59
CA ARG A 400 -3.59 17.82 19.69
C ARG A 400 -4.17 17.55 21.09
N ASN A 401 -3.46 17.97 22.15
CA ASN A 401 -3.92 17.79 23.52
C ASN A 401 -5.21 18.55 23.81
N LEU A 402 -5.38 19.76 23.28
CA LEU A 402 -6.60 20.55 23.38
C LEU A 402 -7.79 19.80 22.77
N LEU A 403 -7.66 19.26 21.56
CA LEU A 403 -8.71 18.47 20.89
C LEU A 403 -9.03 17.19 21.63
N LEU A 404 -7.99 16.44 22.05
CA LEU A 404 -8.14 15.17 22.76
C LEU A 404 -8.83 15.39 24.12
N GLY A 405 -8.48 16.46 24.83
CA GLY A 405 -9.12 16.82 26.10
C GLY A 405 -10.64 17.00 25.92
N ARG A 406 -11.03 17.85 24.97
CA ARG A 406 -12.46 18.12 24.68
C ARG A 406 -13.20 16.85 24.26
N ARG A 407 -12.62 16.04 23.38
CA ARG A 407 -13.24 14.79 22.91
C ARG A 407 -13.42 13.76 24.03
N LYS A 408 -12.44 13.61 24.94
CA LYS A 408 -12.56 12.72 26.11
C LYS A 408 -13.65 13.14 27.08
N GLU A 409 -13.89 14.43 27.19
CA GLU A 409 -14.98 14.99 28.00
C GLU A 409 -16.35 14.97 27.29
N GLY A 410 -16.41 14.44 26.06
CA GLY A 410 -17.63 14.40 25.25
C GLY A 410 -18.08 15.78 24.75
N GLN A 411 -17.18 16.77 24.78
CA GLN A 411 -17.45 18.14 24.34
C GLN A 411 -17.19 18.30 22.84
N PRO A 412 -17.88 19.24 22.16
CA PRO A 412 -17.61 19.55 20.75
C PRO A 412 -16.15 19.96 20.52
N ALA A 413 -15.53 19.37 19.52
CA ALA A 413 -14.20 19.73 19.05
C ALA A 413 -14.17 19.67 17.52
N PRO A 414 -13.56 20.64 16.84
CA PRO A 414 -13.43 20.62 15.39
C PRO A 414 -12.52 19.48 14.94
N VAL A 415 -12.66 19.06 13.67
CA VAL A 415 -11.65 18.29 12.98
C VAL A 415 -10.71 19.21 12.20
N ILE A 416 -9.43 18.85 12.09
CA ILE A 416 -8.43 19.70 11.46
C ILE A 416 -7.79 19.01 10.25
N ASN A 417 -7.78 19.68 9.10
CA ASN A 417 -6.94 19.37 7.94
C ASN A 417 -5.66 20.21 7.96
N GLY A 418 -4.51 19.58 7.80
CA GLY A 418 -3.21 20.27 7.82
C GLY A 418 -2.42 19.84 9.08
N GLY A 419 -1.50 20.67 9.72
CA GLY A 419 -0.83 21.87 9.16
C GLY A 419 0.00 21.61 7.91
N ASN A 420 0.61 22.72 7.47
CA ASN A 420 1.46 22.70 6.28
C ASN A 420 0.78 22.06 5.06
N CYS A 421 -0.45 22.44 4.80
CA CYS A 421 -1.22 21.97 3.65
C CYS A 421 -1.41 23.10 2.63
N LEU A 422 -1.62 22.71 1.37
CA LEU A 422 -1.91 23.68 0.30
C LEU A 422 -3.36 24.19 0.35
N GLY A 423 -4.26 23.43 0.94
CA GLY A 423 -5.70 23.64 0.93
C GLY A 423 -6.46 22.55 0.20
N ILE A 424 -7.72 22.80 -0.04
CA ILE A 424 -8.67 21.88 -0.67
C ILE A 424 -9.39 22.59 -1.81
N ILE A 425 -9.59 21.89 -2.93
CA ILE A 425 -10.52 22.25 -3.99
C ILE A 425 -11.69 21.29 -3.92
N SER A 426 -12.91 21.84 -3.77
CA SER A 426 -14.14 21.05 -3.75
C SER A 426 -15.13 21.62 -4.74
N VAL A 427 -15.46 20.83 -5.75
CA VAL A 427 -16.48 21.22 -6.76
C VAL A 427 -17.87 21.23 -6.14
N PRO A 428 -18.33 20.22 -5.39
CA PRO A 428 -19.63 20.26 -4.71
C PRO A 428 -19.71 21.36 -3.65
N GLY A 429 -18.63 21.62 -2.94
CA GLY A 429 -18.53 22.68 -1.94
C GLY A 429 -18.38 24.09 -2.54
N ARG A 430 -18.19 24.21 -3.85
CA ARG A 430 -17.99 25.46 -4.58
C ARG A 430 -16.89 26.33 -3.99
N TYR A 431 -15.81 25.74 -3.50
CA TYR A 431 -14.71 26.52 -2.92
C TYR A 431 -13.33 25.95 -3.29
N ASP A 432 -12.36 26.85 -3.24
CA ASP A 432 -10.95 26.56 -3.38
C ASP A 432 -10.19 27.34 -2.31
N SER A 433 -9.64 26.61 -1.34
CA SER A 433 -8.80 27.17 -0.27
C SER A 433 -7.31 27.12 -0.58
N THR A 434 -6.91 26.83 -1.82
CA THR A 434 -5.50 26.91 -2.20
C THR A 434 -5.03 28.35 -2.34
N PHE A 435 -3.75 28.60 -2.03
CA PHE A 435 -3.14 29.93 -2.19
C PHE A 435 -2.48 30.14 -3.56
N ILE A 436 -2.93 29.39 -4.57
CA ILE A 436 -2.45 29.54 -5.95
C ILE A 436 -3.41 30.47 -6.70
N PRO A 437 -2.93 31.59 -7.25
CA PRO A 437 -3.81 32.47 -8.04
C PRO A 437 -4.38 31.78 -9.27
N GLU A 438 -5.62 32.09 -9.62
CA GLU A 438 -6.36 31.45 -10.72
C GLU A 438 -5.61 31.51 -12.08
N TYR A 439 -4.93 32.63 -12.37
CA TYR A 439 -4.16 32.79 -13.61
C TYR A 439 -2.92 31.89 -13.70
N LYS A 440 -2.55 31.19 -12.63
CA LYS A 440 -1.45 30.20 -12.57
C LYS A 440 -1.93 28.74 -12.66
N PHE A 441 -3.21 28.50 -12.44
CA PHE A 441 -3.74 27.15 -12.39
C PHE A 441 -5.21 27.13 -12.80
N LYS A 442 -5.54 26.39 -13.89
CA LYS A 442 -6.92 26.15 -14.31
C LYS A 442 -7.67 25.31 -13.26
N ARG A 443 -8.81 25.81 -12.82
CA ARG A 443 -9.65 25.10 -11.84
C ARG A 443 -10.38 23.93 -12.46
N PRO A 444 -10.50 22.78 -11.74
CA PRO A 444 -11.30 21.67 -12.21
C PRO A 444 -12.78 22.01 -12.19
N GLU A 445 -13.50 21.57 -13.20
CA GLU A 445 -14.96 21.69 -13.31
C GLU A 445 -15.68 20.44 -12.74
N GLY A 446 -14.91 19.43 -12.29
CA GLY A 446 -15.45 18.18 -11.74
C GLY A 446 -16.09 17.27 -12.76
N LEU A 447 -15.77 17.48 -14.05
CA LEU A 447 -16.34 16.73 -15.18
C LEU A 447 -15.69 15.35 -15.38
N SER A 448 -14.60 15.07 -14.66
CA SER A 448 -13.97 13.76 -14.71
C SER A 448 -14.82 12.70 -14.04
N ALA A 449 -14.59 11.45 -14.42
CA ALA A 449 -15.29 10.23 -14.00
C ALA A 449 -15.30 9.96 -12.48
N GLY A 450 -15.64 10.95 -11.65
CA GLY A 450 -15.72 10.82 -10.21
C GLY A 450 -14.34 10.65 -9.54
N LEU A 451 -13.32 11.38 -9.97
CA LEU A 451 -11.99 11.37 -9.39
C LEU A 451 -11.94 12.17 -8.08
N ALA A 452 -11.37 11.60 -7.03
CA ALA A 452 -10.92 12.30 -5.83
C ALA A 452 -9.40 12.13 -5.69
N ILE A 453 -8.67 13.22 -5.45
CA ILE A 453 -7.22 13.20 -5.19
C ILE A 453 -7.00 13.56 -3.73
N VAL A 454 -6.29 12.70 -2.99
CA VAL A 454 -5.89 12.92 -1.59
C VAL A 454 -4.37 12.88 -1.52
N SER A 455 -3.73 13.97 -1.17
CA SER A 455 -2.27 14.08 -1.24
C SER A 455 -1.69 14.70 0.02
N GLN A 456 -0.62 14.10 0.56
CA GLN A 456 0.15 14.74 1.63
C GLN A 456 0.90 15.97 1.12
N SER A 457 1.40 15.93 -0.12
CA SER A 457 2.04 17.07 -0.76
C SER A 457 1.06 17.84 -1.64
N GLY A 458 0.83 19.10 -1.32
CA GLY A 458 0.02 19.99 -2.15
C GLY A 458 0.67 20.28 -3.50
N ALA A 459 2.00 20.42 -3.54
CA ALA A 459 2.73 20.63 -4.78
C ALA A 459 2.62 19.42 -5.73
N PHE A 460 2.70 18.19 -5.20
CA PHE A 460 2.46 16.98 -5.99
C PHE A 460 1.05 17.00 -6.61
N MET A 461 0.04 17.27 -5.80
CA MET A 461 -1.36 17.32 -6.24
C MET A 461 -1.55 18.30 -7.41
N LEU A 462 -1.17 19.56 -7.22
CA LEU A 462 -1.35 20.59 -8.26
C LEU A 462 -0.54 20.32 -9.53
N SER A 463 0.71 19.88 -9.37
CA SER A 463 1.55 19.59 -10.52
C SER A 463 0.98 18.43 -11.35
N ARG A 464 0.37 17.40 -10.72
CA ARG A 464 -0.29 16.32 -11.49
C ARG A 464 -1.55 16.82 -12.17
N MET A 465 -2.37 17.60 -11.51
CA MET A 465 -3.55 18.22 -12.11
C MET A 465 -3.19 19.17 -13.26
N SER A 466 -2.09 19.90 -13.14
CA SER A 466 -1.62 20.82 -14.18
C SER A 466 -1.00 20.12 -15.40
N THR A 467 -0.39 18.94 -15.24
CA THR A 467 0.23 18.18 -16.32
C THR A 467 -0.73 17.27 -17.04
N GLN A 468 -1.93 17.07 -16.53
CA GLN A 468 -2.92 16.12 -17.04
C GLN A 468 -4.27 16.81 -17.21
N ASP A 469 -4.60 17.22 -18.41
CA ASP A 469 -5.85 17.95 -18.73
C ASP A 469 -7.14 17.19 -18.35
N ARG A 470 -7.02 15.88 -18.11
CA ARG A 470 -8.13 15.02 -17.71
C ARG A 470 -8.29 14.86 -16.20
N PHE A 471 -7.35 15.42 -15.40
CA PHE A 471 -7.44 15.36 -13.95
C PHE A 471 -8.29 16.52 -13.44
N GLU A 472 -9.60 16.37 -13.61
CA GLU A 472 -10.61 17.28 -13.08
C GLU A 472 -11.33 16.64 -11.89
N PRO A 473 -10.71 16.60 -10.70
CA PRO A 473 -11.29 15.91 -9.56
C PRO A 473 -12.51 16.64 -9.00
N VAL A 474 -13.45 15.83 -8.49
CA VAL A 474 -14.57 16.31 -7.65
C VAL A 474 -14.02 16.90 -6.34
N TYR A 475 -13.02 16.23 -5.77
CA TYR A 475 -12.28 16.68 -4.58
C TYR A 475 -10.78 16.57 -4.82
N ALA A 476 -10.05 17.65 -4.58
CA ALA A 476 -8.58 17.65 -4.49
C ALA A 476 -8.17 18.12 -3.10
N ILE A 477 -7.62 17.23 -2.30
CA ILE A 477 -7.39 17.41 -0.87
C ILE A 477 -5.90 17.35 -0.56
N SER A 478 -5.30 18.47 -0.14
CA SER A 478 -3.95 18.50 0.41
C SER A 478 -4.02 18.30 1.92
N VAL A 479 -3.55 17.14 2.41
CA VAL A 479 -3.66 16.77 3.83
C VAL A 479 -2.52 17.35 4.69
N GLY A 480 -1.35 17.62 4.09
CA GLY A 480 -0.18 18.14 4.81
C GLY A 480 0.35 17.19 5.89
N ASN A 481 0.66 17.71 7.06
CA ASN A 481 1.29 16.98 8.17
C ASN A 481 0.37 16.02 8.92
N GLN A 482 -0.92 15.96 8.59
CA GLN A 482 -1.90 15.09 9.26
C GLN A 482 -1.94 15.34 10.78
N LEU A 483 -2.15 16.57 11.19
CA LEU A 483 -2.21 16.93 12.60
C LEU A 483 -3.38 16.21 13.29
N ASP A 484 -4.56 16.15 12.66
CA ASP A 484 -5.77 15.49 13.16
C ASP A 484 -6.38 14.54 12.11
N LEU A 485 -6.86 15.05 10.96
CA LEU A 485 -7.35 14.23 9.87
C LEU A 485 -6.19 13.58 9.11
N THR A 486 -6.36 12.30 8.79
CA THR A 486 -5.33 11.46 8.17
C THR A 486 -5.75 10.97 6.78
N MET A 487 -4.83 10.33 6.07
CA MET A 487 -5.12 9.67 4.79
C MET A 487 -6.20 8.61 4.93
N GLY A 488 -6.19 7.87 6.05
CA GLY A 488 -7.19 6.85 6.34
C GLY A 488 -8.57 7.43 6.61
N ASP A 489 -8.67 8.58 7.28
CA ASP A 489 -9.95 9.26 7.54
C ASP A 489 -10.61 9.72 6.23
N TYR A 490 -9.85 10.35 5.32
CA TYR A 490 -10.37 10.77 4.02
C TYR A 490 -10.78 9.60 3.15
N LEU A 491 -9.97 8.53 3.07
CA LEU A 491 -10.35 7.35 2.30
C LEU A 491 -11.61 6.69 2.88
N ASN A 492 -11.71 6.60 4.21
CA ASN A 492 -12.88 6.05 4.87
C ASN A 492 -14.15 6.89 4.63
N TYR A 493 -14.03 8.21 4.49
CA TYR A 493 -15.14 9.07 4.09
C TYR A 493 -15.50 8.89 2.61
N LEU A 494 -14.50 8.95 1.73
CA LEU A 494 -14.69 8.92 0.27
C LEU A 494 -15.21 7.56 -0.25
N LYS A 495 -14.96 6.46 0.47
CA LYS A 495 -15.46 5.13 0.06
C LYS A 495 -16.98 5.06 -0.05
N ASP A 496 -17.69 5.86 0.75
CA ASP A 496 -19.16 5.87 0.81
C ASP A 496 -19.80 6.96 -0.06
N ARG A 497 -18.98 7.79 -0.77
CA ARG A 497 -19.49 8.90 -1.59
C ARG A 497 -19.85 8.43 -2.99
N PRO A 498 -21.13 8.53 -3.42
CA PRO A 498 -21.55 8.02 -4.74
C PRO A 498 -20.93 8.80 -5.91
N GLU A 499 -20.62 10.08 -5.73
CA GLU A 499 -19.97 10.93 -6.73
C GLU A 499 -18.49 10.59 -6.95
N VAL A 500 -17.87 9.79 -6.07
CA VAL A 500 -16.47 9.37 -6.17
C VAL A 500 -16.38 7.92 -6.63
N ARG A 501 -15.70 7.67 -7.74
CA ARG A 501 -15.46 6.34 -8.32
C ARG A 501 -14.00 5.96 -8.33
N ILE A 502 -13.11 6.95 -8.45
CA ILE A 502 -11.65 6.78 -8.46
C ILE A 502 -11.07 7.59 -7.31
N ILE A 503 -10.29 6.96 -6.45
CA ILE A 503 -9.56 7.61 -5.36
C ILE A 503 -8.07 7.49 -5.65
N ALA A 504 -7.41 8.60 -5.90
CA ALA A 504 -5.98 8.69 -6.16
C ALA A 504 -5.27 9.27 -4.94
N ALA A 505 -4.28 8.58 -4.39
CA ALA A 505 -3.59 9.01 -3.18
C ALA A 505 -2.07 9.09 -3.34
N TYR A 506 -1.47 10.20 -2.91
CA TYR A 506 -0.03 10.34 -2.72
C TYR A 506 0.31 10.30 -1.24
N ILE A 507 1.12 9.32 -0.83
CA ILE A 507 1.37 9.01 0.58
C ILE A 507 2.87 9.02 0.86
N GLU A 508 3.31 9.87 1.78
CA GLU A 508 4.68 9.91 2.30
C GLU A 508 4.83 9.02 3.53
N GLY A 509 3.86 9.04 4.44
CA GLY A 509 3.81 8.21 5.64
C GLY A 509 2.42 8.17 6.26
N PHE A 510 2.16 7.15 7.05
CA PHE A 510 0.95 7.04 7.85
C PHE A 510 1.22 7.48 9.30
N LYS A 511 0.21 8.01 9.97
CA LYS A 511 0.23 8.13 11.43
C LYS A 511 0.08 6.74 12.07
N PRO A 512 0.47 6.54 13.34
CA PRO A 512 0.39 5.23 13.99
C PRO A 512 -1.01 4.60 13.86
N GLY A 513 -1.08 3.40 13.27
CA GLY A 513 -2.32 2.67 13.02
C GLY A 513 -3.19 3.17 11.86
N ASP A 514 -2.88 4.32 11.25
CA ASP A 514 -3.68 4.88 10.16
C ASP A 514 -3.54 4.07 8.85
N GLY A 515 -2.39 3.46 8.62
CA GLY A 515 -2.21 2.53 7.50
C GLY A 515 -3.18 1.35 7.56
N TRP A 516 -3.50 0.84 8.76
CA TRP A 516 -4.52 -0.18 8.94
C TRP A 516 -5.92 0.33 8.59
N ARG A 517 -6.29 1.54 9.03
CA ARG A 517 -7.56 2.19 8.68
C ARG A 517 -7.67 2.39 7.16
N PHE A 518 -6.60 2.89 6.54
CA PHE A 518 -6.51 3.07 5.09
C PHE A 518 -6.69 1.73 4.35
N TYR A 519 -6.00 0.67 4.79
CA TYR A 519 -6.13 -0.68 4.23
C TYR A 519 -7.57 -1.20 4.29
N GLN A 520 -8.25 -1.04 5.42
CA GLN A 520 -9.64 -1.48 5.58
C GLN A 520 -10.57 -0.69 4.67
N ALA A 521 -10.46 0.64 4.67
CA ALA A 521 -11.28 1.52 3.84
C ALA A 521 -11.05 1.27 2.33
N ALA A 522 -9.79 1.02 1.91
CA ALA A 522 -9.46 0.68 0.52
C ALA A 522 -10.15 -0.62 0.08
N ARG A 523 -10.11 -1.65 0.93
CA ARG A 523 -10.79 -2.93 0.64
C ARG A 523 -12.31 -2.76 0.50
N GLU A 524 -12.92 -1.97 1.37
CA GLU A 524 -14.36 -1.69 1.34
C GLU A 524 -14.72 -0.88 0.08
N ALA A 525 -13.93 0.15 -0.25
CA ALA A 525 -14.10 0.94 -1.46
C ALA A 525 -14.03 0.07 -2.73
N ILE A 526 -13.00 -0.80 -2.82
CA ILE A 526 -12.80 -1.69 -3.97
C ILE A 526 -13.92 -2.73 -4.06
N LYS A 527 -14.35 -3.29 -2.93
CA LYS A 527 -15.50 -4.21 -2.89
C LYS A 527 -16.79 -3.54 -3.35
N ALA A 528 -16.94 -2.23 -3.12
CA ALA A 528 -18.05 -1.42 -3.61
C ALA A 528 -17.88 -0.98 -5.08
N GLY A 529 -16.86 -1.46 -5.79
CA GLY A 529 -16.62 -1.18 -7.21
C GLY A 529 -15.75 0.05 -7.50
N LYS A 530 -15.30 0.78 -6.46
CA LYS A 530 -14.40 1.92 -6.65
C LYS A 530 -12.99 1.48 -6.99
N LYS A 531 -12.22 2.36 -7.63
CA LYS A 531 -10.80 2.16 -7.97
C LYS A 531 -9.94 3.00 -7.04
N VAL A 532 -8.88 2.40 -6.49
CA VAL A 532 -7.94 3.09 -5.60
C VAL A 532 -6.55 2.98 -6.18
N VAL A 533 -5.92 4.14 -6.46
CA VAL A 533 -4.56 4.25 -6.98
C VAL A 533 -3.70 4.93 -5.93
N VAL A 534 -2.55 4.36 -5.61
CA VAL A 534 -1.63 4.91 -4.61
C VAL A 534 -0.23 5.04 -5.17
N TYR A 535 0.38 6.21 -5.02
CA TYR A 535 1.82 6.39 -5.12
C TYR A 535 2.39 6.57 -3.71
N LYS A 536 3.14 5.57 -3.22
CA LYS A 536 3.79 5.59 -1.90
C LYS A 536 5.25 5.95 -2.05
N SER A 537 5.65 7.11 -1.52
CA SER A 537 7.05 7.53 -1.49
C SER A 537 7.85 6.89 -0.34
N GLY A 538 9.15 7.13 -0.28
CA GLY A 538 10.04 6.57 0.75
C GLY A 538 10.44 5.11 0.50
N ARG A 539 10.58 4.71 -0.77
CA ARG A 539 10.96 3.36 -1.18
C ARG A 539 12.40 3.01 -0.81
N SER A 540 13.34 3.89 -1.13
CA SER A 540 14.76 3.71 -0.81
C SER A 540 15.10 4.24 0.59
N PRO A 541 16.26 3.85 1.17
CA PRO A 541 16.76 4.44 2.41
C PRO A 541 16.89 5.96 2.34
N GLU A 542 17.41 6.48 1.23
CA GLU A 542 17.58 7.92 0.97
C GLU A 542 16.22 8.60 0.85
N GLY A 543 15.26 8.00 0.14
CA GLY A 543 13.89 8.47 0.04
C GLY A 543 13.18 8.51 1.39
N ARG A 544 13.40 7.50 2.25
CA ARG A 544 12.87 7.50 3.63
C ARG A 544 13.46 8.63 4.46
N GLN A 545 14.76 8.87 4.36
CA GLN A 545 15.42 9.97 5.09
C GLN A 545 14.90 11.32 4.61
N ALA A 546 14.75 11.51 3.30
CA ALA A 546 14.18 12.73 2.72
C ALA A 546 12.74 12.97 3.21
N THR A 547 11.90 11.94 3.22
CA THR A 547 10.52 12.01 3.72
C THR A 547 10.48 12.39 5.21
N ALA A 548 11.33 11.78 6.04
CA ALA A 548 11.38 12.05 7.47
C ALA A 548 11.80 13.49 7.79
N SER A 549 12.70 14.08 6.98
CA SER A 549 13.14 15.46 7.15
C SER A 549 12.12 16.50 6.65
N HIS A 550 11.26 16.12 5.70
CA HIS A 550 10.34 17.05 5.03
C HIS A 550 8.98 17.20 5.74
N THR A 551 8.46 16.16 6.35
CA THR A 551 7.06 16.15 6.84
C THR A 551 6.90 15.79 8.32
N ALA A 552 7.98 15.77 9.14
CA ALA A 552 7.95 15.26 10.53
C ALA A 552 7.30 13.85 10.66
N SER A 553 7.01 13.19 9.57
CA SER A 553 6.48 11.83 9.55
C SER A 553 7.62 10.83 9.50
N VAL A 554 7.64 9.89 10.44
CA VAL A 554 8.55 8.74 10.35
C VAL A 554 8.13 7.92 9.14
N ALA A 555 8.97 7.85 8.10
CA ALA A 555 8.71 7.00 6.95
C ALA A 555 8.53 5.55 7.41
N GLY A 556 7.36 4.98 7.18
CA GLY A 556 7.01 3.61 7.55
C GLY A 556 7.77 2.57 6.72
N ASP A 557 7.56 1.29 7.06
CA ASP A 557 8.09 0.17 6.29
C ASP A 557 7.39 0.08 4.93
N TYR A 558 8.11 0.48 3.87
CA TYR A 558 7.58 0.49 2.50
C TYR A 558 7.14 -0.91 2.03
N ALA A 559 7.88 -1.96 2.38
CA ALA A 559 7.56 -3.33 1.96
C ALA A 559 6.23 -3.79 2.60
N VAL A 560 6.01 -3.47 3.88
CA VAL A 560 4.73 -3.73 4.55
C VAL A 560 3.62 -2.94 3.86
N ALA A 561 3.80 -1.65 3.64
CA ALA A 561 2.79 -0.81 3.01
C ALA A 561 2.41 -1.31 1.62
N LYS A 562 3.40 -1.55 0.74
CA LYS A 562 3.19 -2.07 -0.62
C LYS A 562 2.45 -3.41 -0.61
N SER A 563 2.91 -4.35 0.23
CA SER A 563 2.31 -5.68 0.30
C SER A 563 0.84 -5.63 0.75
N LEU A 564 0.53 -4.86 1.79
CA LEU A 564 -0.84 -4.75 2.27
C LEU A 564 -1.74 -4.00 1.28
N LEU A 565 -1.27 -2.92 0.67
CA LEU A 565 -2.03 -2.17 -0.34
C LEU A 565 -2.36 -3.05 -1.56
N LEU A 566 -1.40 -3.83 -2.07
CA LEU A 566 -1.65 -4.78 -3.16
C LEU A 566 -2.69 -5.84 -2.76
N GLN A 567 -2.62 -6.38 -1.55
CA GLN A 567 -3.58 -7.37 -1.05
C GLN A 567 -4.98 -6.77 -0.80
N ALA A 568 -5.06 -5.47 -0.56
CA ALA A 568 -6.32 -4.75 -0.54
C ALA A 568 -6.96 -4.60 -1.93
N GLY A 569 -6.19 -4.84 -3.00
CA GLY A 569 -6.59 -4.61 -4.39
C GLY A 569 -6.28 -3.19 -4.89
N VAL A 570 -5.44 -2.45 -4.17
CA VAL A 570 -5.00 -1.10 -4.55
C VAL A 570 -4.00 -1.17 -5.70
N MET A 571 -4.15 -0.28 -6.67
CA MET A 571 -3.18 -0.06 -7.75
C MET A 571 -2.00 0.73 -7.19
N VAL A 572 -0.90 0.07 -6.89
CA VAL A 572 0.30 0.72 -6.37
C VAL A 572 1.19 1.15 -7.54
N ALA A 573 1.32 2.46 -7.73
CA ALA A 573 2.18 3.03 -8.76
C ALA A 573 3.63 3.06 -8.29
N GLU A 574 4.57 2.65 -9.14
CA GLU A 574 6.00 2.64 -8.83
C GLU A 574 6.70 3.92 -9.28
N THR A 575 6.14 4.59 -10.29
CA THR A 575 6.62 5.86 -10.81
C THR A 575 5.48 6.89 -10.85
N ILE A 576 5.84 8.17 -10.93
CA ILE A 576 4.86 9.25 -11.14
C ILE A 576 4.09 9.02 -12.45
N LYS A 577 4.78 8.55 -13.48
CA LYS A 577 4.19 8.24 -14.77
C LYS A 577 3.16 7.11 -14.68
N ASP A 578 3.45 6.04 -13.91
CA ASP A 578 2.47 4.98 -13.65
C ASP A 578 1.22 5.53 -12.94
N PHE A 579 1.42 6.41 -11.94
CA PHE A 579 0.31 7.02 -11.22
C PHE A 579 -0.61 7.80 -12.16
N GLU A 580 -0.03 8.65 -13.02
CA GLU A 580 -0.77 9.41 -14.01
C GLU A 580 -1.48 8.52 -15.03
N ASN A 581 -0.75 7.54 -15.57
CA ASN A 581 -1.29 6.63 -16.58
C ASN A 581 -2.45 5.79 -16.02
N PHE A 582 -2.35 5.30 -14.77
CA PHE A 582 -3.46 4.56 -14.14
C PHE A 582 -4.72 5.41 -14.01
N ILE A 583 -4.60 6.63 -13.49
CA ILE A 583 -5.74 7.52 -13.31
C ILE A 583 -6.37 7.86 -14.68
N LYS A 584 -5.54 8.26 -15.65
CA LYS A 584 -5.97 8.59 -17.02
C LYS A 584 -6.77 7.45 -17.63
N ALA A 585 -6.27 6.25 -17.51
CA ALA A 585 -6.92 5.12 -18.14
C ALA A 585 -8.14 4.61 -17.38
N LEU A 586 -8.18 4.72 -16.05
CA LEU A 586 -9.40 4.47 -15.29
C LEU A 586 -10.53 5.43 -15.66
N ILE A 587 -10.20 6.68 -15.97
CA ILE A 587 -11.15 7.66 -16.46
C ILE A 587 -11.63 7.27 -17.87
N LEU A 588 -10.72 6.92 -18.77
CA LEU A 588 -11.01 6.68 -20.17
C LEU A 588 -11.59 5.28 -20.47
N LEU A 589 -11.24 4.26 -19.66
CA LEU A 589 -11.76 2.89 -19.80
C LEU A 589 -12.99 2.62 -18.90
N GLU A 590 -13.64 3.66 -18.41
CA GLU A 590 -14.86 3.51 -17.65
C GLU A 590 -15.94 2.77 -18.48
N GLY A 591 -16.59 1.78 -17.86
CA GLY A 591 -17.62 0.95 -18.50
C GLY A 591 -17.10 -0.21 -19.35
N LYS A 592 -15.78 -0.30 -19.60
CA LYS A 592 -15.21 -1.45 -20.31
C LYS A 592 -15.15 -2.69 -19.41
N LYS A 593 -15.50 -3.86 -19.97
CA LYS A 593 -15.55 -5.14 -19.25
C LYS A 593 -14.21 -5.88 -19.35
N VAL A 594 -13.67 -6.30 -18.23
CA VAL A 594 -12.48 -7.15 -18.14
C VAL A 594 -12.90 -8.59 -17.93
N GLN A 595 -12.68 -9.44 -18.94
CA GLN A 595 -13.09 -10.86 -18.90
C GLN A 595 -11.91 -11.82 -18.70
N GLY A 596 -10.68 -11.39 -19.03
CA GLY A 596 -9.50 -12.22 -18.95
C GLY A 596 -8.20 -11.49 -19.18
N GLN A 597 -7.16 -12.22 -19.57
CA GLN A 597 -5.80 -11.72 -19.78
C GLN A 597 -5.27 -11.99 -21.19
N ARG A 598 -6.13 -12.42 -22.11
CA ARG A 598 -5.80 -12.71 -23.49
C ARG A 598 -5.88 -11.42 -24.30
N VAL A 599 -4.78 -11.04 -24.95
CA VAL A 599 -4.72 -9.72 -25.64
C VAL A 599 -4.44 -9.88 -27.12
N GLY A 600 -5.09 -9.05 -27.91
CA GLY A 600 -4.76 -8.80 -29.30
C GLY A 600 -3.76 -7.66 -29.39
N LEU A 601 -2.70 -7.82 -30.17
CA LEU A 601 -1.71 -6.80 -30.46
C LEU A 601 -1.64 -6.57 -31.97
N ILE A 602 -1.65 -5.31 -32.40
CA ILE A 602 -1.52 -4.92 -33.79
C ILE A 602 -0.61 -3.70 -33.92
N SER A 603 0.22 -3.69 -34.95
CA SER A 603 1.01 -2.53 -35.39
C SER A 603 1.19 -2.52 -36.91
N ASN A 604 1.54 -1.35 -37.47
CA ASN A 604 2.03 -1.21 -38.84
C ASN A 604 3.57 -1.22 -38.94
N ALA A 605 4.25 -1.62 -37.85
CA ALA A 605 5.72 -1.64 -37.77
C ALA A 605 6.20 -2.86 -36.98
N GLY A 606 6.99 -3.72 -37.60
CA GLY A 606 7.43 -4.99 -37.01
C GLY A 606 8.18 -4.85 -35.68
N PHE A 607 8.98 -3.79 -35.47
CA PHE A 607 9.70 -3.58 -34.23
C PHE A 607 8.76 -3.42 -33.03
N GLU A 608 7.63 -2.75 -33.20
CA GLU A 608 6.63 -2.59 -32.13
C GLU A 608 6.00 -3.92 -31.74
N SER A 609 5.72 -4.78 -32.72
CA SER A 609 5.20 -6.12 -32.47
C SER A 609 6.13 -6.93 -31.56
N VAL A 610 7.44 -6.83 -31.77
CA VAL A 610 8.46 -7.47 -30.93
C VAL A 610 8.47 -6.85 -29.52
N ILE A 611 8.55 -5.52 -29.42
CA ILE A 611 8.59 -4.82 -28.13
C ILE A 611 7.32 -5.08 -27.32
N MET A 612 6.15 -5.07 -27.95
CA MET A 612 4.87 -5.37 -27.28
C MET A 612 4.87 -6.80 -26.72
N ALA A 613 5.36 -7.78 -27.50
CA ALA A 613 5.44 -9.18 -27.05
C ALA A 613 6.41 -9.37 -25.87
N ASP A 614 7.54 -8.68 -25.85
CA ASP A 614 8.52 -8.74 -24.76
C ASP A 614 7.97 -8.19 -23.43
N ASN A 615 6.95 -7.32 -23.48
CA ASN A 615 6.36 -6.68 -22.31
C ASN A 615 5.09 -7.36 -21.77
N LEU A 616 4.72 -8.53 -22.29
CA LEU A 616 3.55 -9.30 -21.82
C LEU A 616 3.68 -9.82 -20.40
N LYS A 617 4.89 -10.03 -19.91
CA LYS A 617 5.16 -10.55 -18.57
C LYS A 617 5.87 -9.51 -17.71
N GLY A 618 5.51 -9.46 -16.44
CA GLY A 618 6.14 -8.58 -15.45
C GLY A 618 5.85 -9.06 -14.03
N GLU A 619 6.37 -8.35 -13.05
CA GLU A 619 6.17 -8.68 -11.62
C GLU A 619 4.70 -8.55 -11.19
N ASP A 620 3.94 -7.72 -11.87
CA ASP A 620 2.53 -7.42 -11.67
C ASP A 620 1.59 -8.40 -12.42
N GLY A 621 2.12 -9.46 -13.00
CA GLY A 621 1.36 -10.50 -13.69
C GLY A 621 1.78 -10.73 -15.15
N ALA A 622 0.97 -11.47 -15.87
CA ALA A 622 1.22 -11.82 -17.26
C ALA A 622 -0.03 -11.66 -18.11
N LEU A 623 0.17 -11.30 -19.38
CA LEU A 623 -0.81 -11.41 -20.44
C LEU A 623 -0.46 -12.62 -21.33
N SER A 624 -1.43 -13.12 -22.06
CA SER A 624 -1.24 -14.18 -23.04
C SER A 624 -1.70 -13.74 -24.43
N LEU A 625 -1.01 -14.25 -25.44
CA LEU A 625 -1.37 -14.06 -26.85
C LEU A 625 -2.16 -15.28 -27.31
N PRO A 626 -3.49 -15.18 -27.52
CA PRO A 626 -4.25 -16.26 -28.12
C PRO A 626 -3.91 -16.36 -29.62
N GLN A 627 -4.03 -17.56 -30.18
CA GLN A 627 -4.13 -17.70 -31.62
C GLN A 627 -5.51 -17.20 -32.07
N PHE A 628 -5.54 -16.44 -33.16
CA PHE A 628 -6.81 -15.98 -33.71
C PHE A 628 -7.62 -17.13 -34.24
N ARG A 629 -8.94 -17.07 -34.10
CA ARG A 629 -9.85 -18.07 -34.68
C ARG A 629 -9.84 -18.00 -36.23
N PRO A 630 -10.11 -19.10 -36.92
CA PRO A 630 -10.13 -19.11 -38.39
C PRO A 630 -11.00 -18.00 -39.00
N GLU A 631 -12.16 -17.72 -38.39
CA GLU A 631 -13.06 -16.65 -38.83
C GLU A 631 -12.44 -15.26 -38.68
N THR A 632 -11.66 -15.06 -37.65
CA THR A 632 -10.90 -13.80 -37.41
C THR A 632 -9.80 -13.63 -38.45
N VAL A 633 -9.04 -14.71 -38.69
CA VAL A 633 -8.00 -14.73 -39.74
C VAL A 633 -8.60 -14.39 -41.12
N GLN A 634 -9.76 -14.99 -41.46
CA GLN A 634 -10.44 -14.72 -42.72
C GLN A 634 -10.86 -13.24 -42.83
N LYS A 635 -11.40 -12.64 -41.77
CA LYS A 635 -11.79 -11.21 -41.77
C LYS A 635 -10.56 -10.29 -41.90
N ILE A 636 -9.45 -10.63 -41.27
CA ILE A 636 -8.18 -9.87 -41.39
C ILE A 636 -7.72 -9.93 -42.87
N LEU A 637 -7.67 -11.12 -43.47
CA LEU A 637 -7.28 -11.25 -44.88
C LEU A 637 -8.20 -10.47 -45.81
N GLN A 638 -9.52 -10.48 -45.56
CA GLN A 638 -10.50 -9.70 -46.32
C GLN A 638 -10.26 -8.18 -46.20
N ALA A 639 -9.86 -7.69 -45.01
CA ALA A 639 -9.53 -6.27 -44.80
C ALA A 639 -8.24 -5.86 -45.54
N LEU A 640 -7.27 -6.76 -45.70
CA LEU A 640 -5.96 -6.52 -46.34
C LEU A 640 -6.01 -6.73 -47.87
N GLN A 641 -6.93 -7.54 -48.37
CA GLN A 641 -7.07 -7.93 -49.78
C GLN A 641 -7.16 -6.75 -50.74
N PRO A 642 -7.93 -5.67 -50.47
CA PRO A 642 -8.05 -4.55 -51.45
C PRO A 642 -6.71 -3.88 -51.76
N LEU A 643 -5.73 -3.94 -50.85
CA LEU A 643 -4.39 -3.40 -51.02
C LEU A 643 -3.36 -4.42 -51.54
N GLY A 644 -3.77 -5.69 -51.71
CA GLY A 644 -2.89 -6.78 -52.12
C GLY A 644 -1.82 -7.19 -51.10
N ILE A 645 -1.98 -6.76 -49.85
CA ILE A 645 -1.04 -7.06 -48.76
C ILE A 645 -1.40 -8.33 -47.95
N ASP A 646 -2.53 -8.95 -48.27
CA ASP A 646 -2.99 -10.23 -47.73
C ASP A 646 -2.03 -11.40 -47.97
N ARG A 647 -1.12 -11.26 -48.92
CA ARG A 647 -0.13 -12.29 -49.29
C ARG A 647 1.28 -12.01 -48.78
N LEU A 648 1.50 -10.87 -48.12
CA LEU A 648 2.83 -10.45 -47.70
C LEU A 648 3.27 -11.05 -46.36
N GLN A 649 2.30 -11.39 -45.50
CA GLN A 649 2.60 -11.90 -44.16
C GLN A 649 1.58 -12.96 -43.71
N ASP A 650 2.00 -13.86 -42.86
CA ASP A 650 1.11 -14.78 -42.14
C ASP A 650 0.36 -14.04 -41.02
N VAL A 651 -0.93 -14.28 -40.93
CA VAL A 651 -1.77 -13.70 -39.88
C VAL A 651 -1.51 -14.38 -38.55
N HIS A 652 -0.88 -13.69 -37.64
CA HIS A 652 -0.60 -14.16 -36.28
C HIS A 652 -0.76 -13.04 -35.24
N ASN A 653 -0.68 -13.33 -33.97
CA ASN A 653 -0.72 -12.37 -32.87
C ASN A 653 0.67 -12.31 -32.19
N PRO A 654 1.36 -11.16 -32.19
CA PRO A 654 1.01 -9.83 -32.71
C PRO A 654 0.85 -9.77 -34.23
N LEU A 655 -0.11 -8.96 -34.71
CA LEU A 655 -0.32 -8.73 -36.13
C LEU A 655 0.48 -7.50 -36.61
N ASP A 656 1.35 -7.69 -37.59
CA ASP A 656 1.98 -6.60 -38.33
C ASP A 656 1.22 -6.41 -39.67
N VAL A 657 0.58 -5.26 -39.85
CA VAL A 657 -0.17 -4.94 -41.07
C VAL A 657 0.65 -4.20 -42.14
N THR A 658 1.93 -3.98 -41.88
CA THR A 658 2.89 -3.21 -42.71
C THR A 658 2.54 -1.72 -42.85
N PRO A 659 3.50 -0.86 -43.20
CA PRO A 659 3.23 0.57 -43.42
C PRO A 659 2.34 0.88 -44.66
N MET A 660 1.97 -0.15 -45.41
CA MET A 660 1.12 -0.03 -46.61
C MET A 660 -0.36 -0.11 -46.29
N ALA A 661 -0.76 -0.53 -45.10
CA ALA A 661 -2.16 -0.57 -44.70
C ALA A 661 -2.71 0.86 -44.55
N ASP A 662 -3.82 1.13 -45.26
CA ASP A 662 -4.55 2.38 -45.13
C ASP A 662 -5.49 2.37 -43.91
N ASP A 663 -6.15 3.49 -43.64
CA ASP A 663 -7.04 3.62 -42.49
C ASP A 663 -8.14 2.55 -42.45
N ALA A 664 -8.66 2.14 -43.61
CA ALA A 664 -9.72 1.15 -43.71
C ALA A 664 -9.21 -0.27 -43.40
N ALA A 665 -8.09 -0.66 -44.00
CA ALA A 665 -7.46 -1.96 -43.82
C ALA A 665 -6.95 -2.13 -42.37
N PHE A 666 -6.26 -1.10 -41.84
CA PHE A 666 -5.77 -1.10 -40.46
C PHE A 666 -6.92 -1.27 -39.45
N CYS A 667 -7.96 -0.42 -39.55
CA CYS A 667 -9.09 -0.47 -38.61
C CYS A 667 -9.96 -1.71 -38.79
N GLY A 668 -10.09 -2.24 -40.03
CA GLY A 668 -10.77 -3.51 -40.30
C GLY A 668 -10.09 -4.69 -39.58
N CYS A 669 -8.75 -4.70 -39.52
CA CYS A 669 -8.01 -5.68 -38.71
C CYS A 669 -8.25 -5.48 -37.21
N VAL A 670 -8.29 -4.23 -36.74
CA VAL A 670 -8.60 -3.92 -35.31
C VAL A 670 -10.01 -4.43 -34.96
N GLU A 671 -11.01 -4.20 -35.78
CA GLU A 671 -12.40 -4.67 -35.59
C GLU A 671 -12.44 -6.23 -35.52
N ALA A 672 -11.75 -6.89 -36.45
CA ALA A 672 -11.74 -8.35 -36.53
C ALA A 672 -11.10 -8.97 -35.25
N ILE A 673 -9.96 -8.42 -34.80
CA ILE A 673 -9.25 -8.90 -33.60
C ILE A 673 -10.09 -8.63 -32.34
N LEU A 674 -10.67 -7.45 -32.22
CA LEU A 674 -11.44 -7.06 -31.03
C LEU A 674 -12.75 -7.87 -30.92
N ALA A 675 -13.32 -8.30 -32.06
CA ALA A 675 -14.49 -9.18 -32.11
C ALA A 675 -14.18 -10.64 -31.76
N ASP A 676 -12.91 -11.08 -31.76
CA ASP A 676 -12.53 -12.46 -31.44
C ASP A 676 -12.84 -12.77 -29.97
N GLU A 677 -13.59 -13.85 -29.70
CA GLU A 677 -13.95 -14.30 -28.34
C GLU A 677 -12.74 -14.74 -27.51
N GLN A 678 -11.61 -15.02 -28.14
CA GLN A 678 -10.38 -15.35 -27.45
C GLN A 678 -9.57 -14.13 -27.02
N VAL A 679 -9.99 -12.91 -27.40
CA VAL A 679 -9.35 -11.65 -27.04
C VAL A 679 -10.17 -10.95 -25.97
N ASP A 680 -9.55 -10.59 -24.86
CA ASP A 680 -10.17 -9.92 -23.70
C ASP A 680 -9.85 -8.41 -23.65
N GLY A 681 -8.85 -7.96 -24.39
CA GLY A 681 -8.42 -6.57 -24.51
C GLY A 681 -7.39 -6.40 -25.63
N MET A 682 -7.10 -5.17 -26.04
CA MET A 682 -6.27 -4.93 -27.21
C MET A 682 -5.35 -3.72 -27.05
N VAL A 683 -4.14 -3.82 -27.61
CA VAL A 683 -3.28 -2.66 -27.88
C VAL A 683 -3.19 -2.45 -29.38
N VAL A 684 -3.54 -1.26 -29.81
CA VAL A 684 -3.38 -0.78 -31.19
C VAL A 684 -2.19 0.17 -31.22
N SER A 685 -1.11 -0.23 -31.87
CA SER A 685 0.10 0.57 -32.01
C SER A 685 0.24 1.08 -33.44
N CYS A 686 0.59 2.33 -33.57
CA CYS A 686 0.71 2.98 -34.88
C CYS A 686 1.96 3.86 -34.93
N VAL A 687 2.80 3.60 -35.91
CA VAL A 687 3.83 4.54 -36.40
C VAL A 687 3.20 5.37 -37.51
N PRO A 688 2.81 6.63 -37.25
CA PRO A 688 1.93 7.39 -38.15
C PRO A 688 2.65 8.01 -39.36
N MET A 689 3.96 7.85 -39.45
CA MET A 689 4.82 8.42 -40.50
C MET A 689 4.74 7.60 -41.79
N THR A 690 3.53 7.43 -42.38
CA THR A 690 3.28 6.71 -43.63
C THR A 690 2.27 7.46 -44.46
N ALA A 691 2.42 7.45 -45.79
CA ALA A 691 1.49 8.10 -46.70
C ALA A 691 0.11 7.39 -46.80
N ALA A 692 0.01 6.17 -46.25
CA ALA A 692 -1.22 5.38 -46.32
C ALA A 692 -2.26 5.79 -45.26
N LEU A 693 -1.86 6.43 -44.17
CA LEU A 693 -2.72 6.79 -43.04
C LEU A 693 -2.97 8.30 -42.96
N GLN A 694 -4.19 8.67 -42.63
CA GLN A 694 -4.57 10.05 -42.30
C GLN A 694 -4.34 10.34 -40.83
N THR A 695 -3.20 10.97 -40.51
CA THR A 695 -2.69 11.12 -39.15
C THR A 695 -2.40 12.59 -38.77
N LEU A 696 -2.59 13.53 -39.71
CA LEU A 696 -2.38 14.96 -39.50
C LEU A 696 -3.70 15.75 -39.59
N PRO A 697 -3.81 16.88 -38.87
CA PRO A 697 -4.93 17.80 -39.01
C PRO A 697 -4.93 18.41 -40.44
N PRO A 698 -6.09 18.91 -40.93
CA PRO A 698 -6.18 19.52 -42.27
C PRO A 698 -5.17 20.64 -42.43
N ALA A 699 -4.48 20.67 -43.59
CA ALA A 699 -3.55 21.71 -43.96
C ALA A 699 -3.54 21.92 -45.50
N GLU A 700 -3.08 23.09 -45.97
CA GLU A 700 -2.98 23.39 -47.41
C GLU A 700 -1.95 22.50 -48.13
N THR A 701 -0.98 21.94 -47.39
CA THR A 701 0.13 21.18 -47.94
C THR A 701 -0.13 19.69 -48.15
N HIS A 702 -1.25 19.15 -47.59
CA HIS A 702 -1.65 17.75 -47.72
C HIS A 702 -3.17 17.56 -47.59
N ARG A 703 -3.67 16.37 -47.95
CA ARG A 703 -5.11 16.05 -47.93
C ARG A 703 -5.56 15.31 -46.65
N GLU A 704 -4.64 15.05 -45.70
CA GLU A 704 -4.98 14.35 -44.47
C GLU A 704 -5.95 15.18 -43.61
N ASN A 705 -6.86 14.49 -42.94
CA ASN A 705 -7.81 15.07 -41.98
C ASN A 705 -8.15 14.08 -40.88
N ILE A 706 -7.49 14.20 -39.73
CA ILE A 706 -7.76 13.34 -38.57
C ILE A 706 -9.19 13.44 -38.01
N TYR A 707 -9.92 14.51 -38.36
CA TYR A 707 -11.29 14.72 -37.89
C TYR A 707 -12.36 14.07 -38.81
N ALA A 708 -11.93 13.53 -39.95
CA ALA A 708 -12.83 12.83 -40.87
C ALA A 708 -13.27 11.48 -40.26
N GLU A 709 -14.49 11.06 -40.51
CA GLU A 709 -15.06 9.83 -39.97
C GLU A 709 -14.35 8.56 -40.52
N ASP A 710 -13.81 8.65 -41.71
CA ASP A 710 -13.09 7.59 -42.42
C ASP A 710 -11.58 7.59 -42.16
N SER A 711 -11.04 8.58 -41.41
CA SER A 711 -9.65 8.61 -40.95
C SER A 711 -9.39 7.54 -39.92
N LEU A 712 -8.11 7.22 -39.68
CA LEU A 712 -7.65 6.34 -38.59
C LEU A 712 -8.33 6.70 -37.27
N ALA A 713 -8.27 7.97 -36.89
CA ALA A 713 -8.81 8.43 -35.60
C ALA A 713 -10.34 8.36 -35.53
N GLY A 714 -11.04 8.72 -36.63
CA GLY A 714 -12.50 8.63 -36.72
C GLY A 714 -12.99 7.18 -36.58
N ARG A 715 -12.33 6.23 -37.27
CA ARG A 715 -12.63 4.80 -37.20
C ARG A 715 -12.31 4.23 -35.86
N LEU A 716 -11.15 4.50 -35.25
CA LEU A 716 -10.79 4.03 -33.93
C LEU A 716 -11.75 4.53 -32.84
N ARG A 717 -12.20 5.79 -32.94
CA ARG A 717 -13.24 6.35 -32.06
C ARG A 717 -14.54 5.53 -32.14
N LYS A 718 -14.99 5.18 -33.31
CA LYS A 718 -16.19 4.38 -33.52
C LYS A 718 -16.04 2.99 -32.92
N ILE A 719 -14.95 2.29 -33.24
CA ILE A 719 -14.62 0.95 -32.72
C ILE A 719 -14.58 0.96 -31.19
N PHE A 720 -13.91 1.94 -30.60
CA PHE A 720 -13.81 2.07 -29.14
C PHE A 720 -15.17 2.27 -28.48
N LYS A 721 -16.04 3.11 -29.08
CA LYS A 721 -17.39 3.38 -28.57
C LYS A 721 -18.28 2.13 -28.61
N GLU A 722 -18.19 1.33 -29.68
CA GLU A 722 -19.01 0.15 -29.89
C GLU A 722 -18.50 -1.08 -29.11
N SER A 723 -17.22 -1.14 -28.77
CA SER A 723 -16.63 -2.28 -28.06
C SER A 723 -16.83 -2.19 -26.55
N GLU A 724 -17.21 -3.31 -25.93
CA GLU A 724 -17.21 -3.47 -24.47
C GLU A 724 -15.82 -3.83 -23.91
N LYS A 725 -14.86 -4.24 -24.75
CA LYS A 725 -13.52 -4.65 -24.33
C LYS A 725 -12.59 -3.44 -24.21
N PRO A 726 -11.61 -3.46 -23.27
CA PRO A 726 -10.61 -2.40 -23.16
C PRO A 726 -9.70 -2.36 -24.40
N LEU A 727 -9.57 -1.17 -24.95
CA LEU A 727 -8.71 -0.84 -26.09
C LEU A 727 -7.77 0.30 -25.69
N VAL A 728 -6.49 0.13 -25.92
CA VAL A 728 -5.44 1.12 -25.68
C VAL A 728 -4.74 1.43 -26.99
N VAL A 729 -4.49 2.70 -27.24
CA VAL A 729 -3.80 3.16 -28.45
C VAL A 729 -2.40 3.62 -28.12
N ASN A 730 -1.43 3.28 -28.95
CA ASN A 730 -0.09 3.84 -28.96
C ASN A 730 0.15 4.61 -30.27
N ILE A 731 0.65 5.83 -30.18
CA ILE A 731 1.08 6.63 -31.33
C ILE A 731 2.58 6.92 -31.13
N ASP A 732 3.44 6.11 -31.73
CA ASP A 732 4.88 6.23 -31.58
C ASP A 732 5.47 7.26 -32.55
N ALA A 733 5.39 8.52 -32.14
CA ALA A 733 5.89 9.63 -32.93
C ALA A 733 6.07 10.91 -32.10
N GLY A 734 6.74 11.91 -32.67
CA GLY A 734 7.01 13.21 -32.06
C GLY A 734 5.79 14.15 -32.02
N ARG A 735 6.04 15.40 -31.59
CA ARG A 735 5.02 16.43 -31.33
C ARG A 735 4.13 16.82 -32.51
N LEU A 736 4.58 16.55 -33.75
CA LEU A 736 3.76 16.78 -34.95
C LEU A 736 2.42 16.05 -34.86
N TYR A 737 2.37 14.92 -34.13
CA TYR A 737 1.19 14.07 -33.98
C TYR A 737 0.43 14.28 -32.65
N ASP A 738 0.77 15.32 -31.87
CA ASP A 738 0.03 15.68 -30.65
C ASP A 738 -1.46 15.95 -30.96
N PRO A 739 -1.85 16.64 -32.06
CA PRO A 739 -3.27 16.81 -32.41
C PRO A 739 -4.04 15.49 -32.59
N LEU A 740 -3.40 14.45 -33.15
CA LEU A 740 -3.99 13.11 -33.26
C LEU A 740 -4.22 12.49 -31.90
N CYS A 741 -3.21 12.52 -31.03
CA CYS A 741 -3.30 12.00 -29.67
C CYS A 741 -4.39 12.71 -28.86
N ASP A 742 -4.42 14.05 -28.90
CA ASP A 742 -5.42 14.88 -28.23
C ASP A 742 -6.84 14.58 -28.72
N TYR A 743 -7.00 14.40 -30.02
CA TYR A 743 -8.30 14.06 -30.59
C TYR A 743 -8.80 12.70 -30.13
N LEU A 744 -7.93 11.67 -30.13
CA LEU A 744 -8.26 10.34 -29.65
C LEU A 744 -8.60 10.37 -28.15
N GLU A 745 -7.81 11.05 -27.33
CA GLU A 745 -8.07 11.18 -25.90
C GLU A 745 -9.35 11.97 -25.60
N LYS A 746 -9.61 13.06 -26.32
CA LYS A 746 -10.87 13.81 -26.21
C LYS A 746 -12.10 12.97 -26.53
N ASN A 747 -11.93 11.93 -27.32
CA ASN A 747 -12.97 10.97 -27.67
C ASN A 747 -12.95 9.69 -26.78
N GLY A 748 -12.19 9.70 -25.67
CA GLY A 748 -12.23 8.66 -24.64
C GLY A 748 -11.20 7.55 -24.79
N LEU A 749 -10.38 7.54 -25.85
CA LEU A 749 -9.36 6.50 -26.01
C LEU A 749 -8.11 6.81 -25.17
N PRO A 750 -7.59 5.87 -24.36
CA PRO A 750 -6.29 6.04 -23.70
C PRO A 750 -5.16 5.96 -24.73
N VAL A 751 -4.37 7.03 -24.84
CA VAL A 751 -3.25 7.11 -25.78
C VAL A 751 -1.92 7.15 -25.04
N PHE A 752 -0.96 6.38 -25.54
CA PHE A 752 0.41 6.30 -25.09
C PHE A 752 1.36 6.71 -26.23
N ARG A 753 2.61 7.02 -25.88
CA ARG A 753 3.65 7.44 -26.85
C ARG A 753 4.74 6.39 -27.01
N ASN A 754 4.66 5.28 -26.26
CA ASN A 754 5.55 4.13 -26.32
C ASN A 754 4.75 2.84 -26.17
N CYS A 755 4.93 1.91 -27.07
CA CYS A 755 4.16 0.66 -27.12
C CYS A 755 4.38 -0.23 -25.90
N ASP A 756 5.57 -0.20 -25.29
CA ASP A 756 5.88 -0.93 -24.05
C ASP A 756 5.08 -0.38 -22.85
N GLU A 757 4.89 0.96 -22.77
CA GLU A 757 4.04 1.56 -21.74
C GLU A 757 2.57 1.16 -21.92
N ALA A 758 2.07 1.14 -23.15
CA ALA A 758 0.69 0.74 -23.45
C ALA A 758 0.42 -0.71 -23.01
N VAL A 759 1.34 -1.62 -23.33
CA VAL A 759 1.22 -3.04 -22.92
C VAL A 759 1.33 -3.20 -21.41
N ARG A 760 2.31 -2.55 -20.77
CA ARG A 760 2.47 -2.59 -19.30
C ARG A 760 1.23 -2.04 -18.60
N PHE A 761 0.66 -0.96 -19.12
CA PHE A 761 -0.58 -0.41 -18.58
C PHE A 761 -1.72 -1.42 -18.69
N LEU A 762 -1.98 -1.96 -19.90
CA LEU A 762 -3.07 -2.93 -20.11
C LEU A 762 -2.86 -4.19 -19.25
N ARG A 763 -1.62 -4.66 -19.11
CA ARG A 763 -1.27 -5.78 -18.21
C ARG A 763 -1.68 -5.50 -16.77
N LYS A 764 -1.28 -4.35 -16.21
CA LYS A 764 -1.65 -3.95 -14.85
C LYS A 764 -3.17 -3.81 -14.72
N TYR A 765 -3.83 -3.16 -15.68
CA TYR A 765 -5.27 -2.95 -15.66
C TYR A 765 -6.07 -4.28 -15.68
N LEU A 766 -5.72 -5.22 -16.56
CA LEU A 766 -6.41 -6.52 -16.66
C LEU A 766 -6.15 -7.43 -15.45
N ASN A 767 -4.95 -7.39 -14.88
CA ASN A 767 -4.60 -8.22 -13.71
C ASN A 767 -5.28 -7.72 -12.42
N LEU A 768 -5.39 -6.42 -12.22
CA LEU A 768 -5.99 -5.83 -11.02
C LEU A 768 -7.52 -5.98 -10.95
N GLN A 769 -8.20 -6.10 -12.09
CA GLN A 769 -9.66 -6.32 -12.12
C GLN A 769 -10.07 -7.74 -11.66
N ARG A 770 -9.11 -8.66 -11.46
CA ARG A 770 -9.33 -10.05 -11.03
C ARG A 770 -9.11 -10.28 -9.53
N LEU A 771 -8.45 -9.35 -8.85
CA LEU A 771 -8.21 -9.38 -7.41
C LEU A 771 -9.41 -8.85 -6.64
#